data_eef3722a32f5c63a21ccce13c3639d09
#
_entry.id   eef3722a32f5c63a21ccce13c3639d09
#
_cell.length_a   1.000
_cell.length_b   1.000
_cell.length_c   1.000
_cell.angle_alpha   90.00
_cell.angle_beta   90.00
_cell.angle_gamma   90.00
#
_symmetry.space_group_name_H-M   'P 1'
#
loop_
_entity.id
_entity.type
_entity.pdbx_description
1 polymer ?
#
loop_
_entity_poly.entity_id
_entity_poly.type
_entity_poly.pdbx_seq_one_letter_code
_entity_poly.pdbx_strand_id
1 'polypeptide(L)'
;MRSRPKAGRKQQLKFMQLEVQERTVHKISPVVCLFLLANAASAAESTAAAAPTATAPGPAKYAAVPRLEFNRQAVVHDLPLFWVSDADADGALDPDELAVTWGPGNASLGRYIKDGSFTSEFAAAYTLIAEPVSLDGLAAAEKTRRQAVQKELGQGRPTLVRTSLAGPRDVQLAGHLGTAARIIERLYARQSGVHGLAERVPAGDTASSALFFRNQNPFCAAPKTENDPNCSALSPRPKKVSGMYPAAIQADAGFCTVLEKRADADALFDQFSIVSSKPGGRATGDPAADDLVAIPYQVAYAEDMKAVSYELRSAATLLAGDPSEAAFKTYLETAAQAFLDGSWFKADLAWKAMTATNSKWYLRVAPDEVYAEPCSRKANFALTFARINQESLEWQRRLEPVKDDMEAALAALAGPPYKARPVGFALPDFIDIVLNAGDSRSALGATIGQSLPNWGPVAESGGRTVAMTNLYTDPDSEAASIEQARSVMCKATADRVDHAPRFMTLSTVLHEAAHNLGPAHEYKVDGKTAGQVFGGPLASTLEELKAQTAALYFSDWLAARGVLSKEDAHNSHLRDVLWAFGHIASGMVDSQGRPKPYSQLAAIQMGFLNQRGVLIWNADEKAANGADIGCFDVDQAKWPAAVEEMSRLVFGIKSRGDRALAEKTRDEFVTGGTKWADRRGVIEQRWQRAPRASFVYAIE
;
A
#
# COMPACT_ATOMS: atom_id res chain seq x y z
N MET A 1 -53.69 -12.29 28.85
CA MET A 1 -53.77 -12.24 30.31
C MET A 1 -52.40 -11.91 30.85
N ARG A 2 -52.29 -10.71 31.41
CA ARG A 2 -51.68 -10.30 32.71
C ARG A 2 -50.18 -10.72 32.86
N SER A 3 -49.23 -9.93 33.24
CA SER A 3 -49.16 -8.54 33.78
C SER A 3 -47.67 -8.15 33.92
N ARG A 4 -47.34 -6.90 33.68
CA ARG A 4 -46.09 -6.25 34.15
C ARG A 4 -46.14 -6.05 35.68
N PRO A 5 -45.03 -5.83 36.36
CA PRO A 5 -44.86 -4.48 36.91
C PRO A 5 -43.48 -3.85 36.75
N LYS A 6 -43.54 -2.49 36.87
CA LYS A 6 -42.48 -1.48 36.93
C LYS A 6 -41.85 -1.40 38.32
N ALA A 7 -40.59 -0.91 38.40
CA ALA A 7 -40.01 0.11 39.29
C ALA A 7 -38.49 -0.05 39.23
N GLY A 8 -37.60 0.88 39.02
CA GLY A 8 -37.53 2.28 39.42
C GLY A 8 -36.48 2.48 40.53
N ARG A 9 -35.26 2.91 40.19
CA ARG A 9 -34.41 3.65 41.16
C ARG A 9 -33.34 4.47 40.43
N LYS A 10 -33.51 5.80 40.55
CA LYS A 10 -32.48 6.81 40.32
C LYS A 10 -31.45 6.73 41.43
N GLN A 11 -30.15 6.78 41.11
CA GLN A 11 -29.14 7.20 42.05
C GLN A 11 -28.35 8.36 41.46
N GLN A 12 -28.42 9.48 42.15
CA GLN A 12 -27.68 10.73 41.96
C GLN A 12 -26.20 10.49 42.30
N LEU A 13 -25.27 10.92 41.47
CA LEU A 13 -23.89 11.10 41.83
C LEU A 13 -23.63 12.57 42.12
N LYS A 14 -23.11 12.81 43.33
CA LYS A 14 -22.67 14.11 43.88
C LYS A 14 -21.39 14.54 43.13
N PHE A 15 -21.40 15.81 42.75
CA PHE A 15 -20.20 16.59 42.43
C PHE A 15 -19.36 16.85 43.71
N MET A 16 -18.07 16.55 43.64
CA MET A 16 -17.08 17.09 44.52
C MET A 16 -16.22 18.09 43.74
N GLN A 17 -16.33 19.37 44.13
CA GLN A 17 -15.40 20.41 43.76
C GLN A 17 -14.11 20.23 44.58
N LEU A 18 -12.96 20.31 43.91
CA LEU A 18 -11.67 20.52 44.55
C LEU A 18 -11.09 21.83 44.02
N GLU A 19 -10.82 22.70 45.01
CA GLU A 19 -10.25 24.04 44.84
C GLU A 19 -8.82 23.97 44.28
N VAL A 20 -8.55 24.85 43.33
CA VAL A 20 -7.20 25.14 42.83
C VAL A 20 -6.57 26.24 43.67
N GLN A 21 -5.49 25.96 44.35
CA GLN A 21 -4.62 26.95 44.96
C GLN A 21 -3.62 27.49 43.94
N GLU A 22 -3.73 28.81 43.70
CA GLU A 22 -2.76 29.61 42.96
C GLU A 22 -1.41 29.64 43.70
N ARG A 23 -0.31 29.36 42.98
CA ARG A 23 1.04 29.76 43.39
C ARG A 23 1.72 30.58 42.32
N THR A 24 1.98 31.75 42.67
CA THR A 24 2.75 32.91 42.23
C THR A 24 3.84 32.62 41.19
N VAL A 25 3.74 33.35 40.08
CA VAL A 25 4.73 33.48 39.01
C VAL A 25 5.83 34.45 39.40
N HIS A 26 7.08 34.00 39.33
CA HIS A 26 8.25 34.90 39.35
C HIS A 26 8.67 35.23 37.92
N LYS A 27 8.64 36.52 37.60
CA LYS A 27 9.14 37.13 36.37
C LYS A 27 10.67 37.04 36.33
N ILE A 28 11.23 36.56 35.21
CA ILE A 28 12.62 36.81 34.83
C ILE A 28 12.61 37.46 33.45
N SER A 29 13.21 38.66 33.40
CA SER A 29 13.39 39.49 32.21
C SER A 29 14.43 38.95 31.23
N PRO A 30 14.33 39.28 29.94
CA PRO A 30 15.30 38.87 28.93
C PRO A 30 16.50 39.82 28.87
N VAL A 31 17.71 39.25 28.82
CA VAL A 31 18.95 39.98 28.49
C VAL A 31 19.19 39.83 26.99
N VAL A 32 19.15 40.96 26.32
CA VAL A 32 19.55 41.13 24.91
C VAL A 32 21.07 41.25 24.87
N CYS A 33 21.78 40.40 24.16
CA CYS A 33 23.16 40.61 23.77
C CYS A 33 23.26 40.87 22.27
N LEU A 34 23.51 42.15 21.99
CA LEU A 34 23.86 42.68 20.67
C LEU A 34 25.38 42.49 20.49
N PHE A 35 25.85 41.83 19.43
CA PHE A 35 27.25 41.89 19.01
C PHE A 35 27.38 42.61 17.68
N LEU A 36 28.09 43.72 17.74
CA LEU A 36 28.46 44.61 16.64
C LEU A 36 29.60 43.98 15.82
N LEU A 37 29.48 44.06 14.50
CA LEU A 37 30.55 43.85 13.51
C LEU A 37 31.55 44.99 13.58
N ALA A 38 32.82 44.68 13.67
CA ALA A 38 33.90 45.62 13.34
C ALA A 38 34.86 44.97 12.35
N ASN A 39 34.92 45.58 11.16
CA ASN A 39 35.92 45.34 10.13
C ASN A 39 37.30 45.87 10.59
N ALA A 40 38.34 45.05 10.44
CA ALA A 40 39.70 45.56 10.34
C ALA A 40 40.44 44.76 9.29
N ALA A 41 40.73 45.44 8.18
CA ALA A 41 41.64 44.96 7.16
C ALA A 41 43.09 45.09 7.67
N SER A 42 43.84 43.99 7.64
CA SER A 42 45.31 44.02 7.78
C SER A 42 45.88 43.19 6.66
N ALA A 43 46.61 43.82 5.75
CA ALA A 43 47.41 43.21 4.73
C ALA A 43 48.67 42.58 5.40
N ALA A 44 48.87 41.31 5.17
CA ALA A 44 50.12 40.64 5.41
C ALA A 44 50.50 39.83 4.16
N GLU A 45 51.55 40.21 3.50
CA GLU A 45 52.24 39.42 2.48
C GLU A 45 52.62 38.07 3.06
N SER A 46 52.15 37.00 2.42
CA SER A 46 52.57 35.64 2.73
C SER A 46 53.11 35.00 1.44
N THR A 47 54.36 34.65 1.50
CA THR A 47 55.12 33.85 0.55
C THR A 47 54.36 32.58 0.18
N ALA A 48 54.13 32.41 -1.13
CA ALA A 48 53.47 31.20 -1.67
C ALA A 48 54.39 29.98 -1.50
N ALA A 49 54.07 29.12 -0.55
CA ALA A 49 54.50 27.74 -0.55
C ALA A 49 53.60 26.98 -1.55
N ALA A 50 54.21 26.31 -2.54
CA ALA A 50 53.51 25.46 -3.49
C ALA A 50 52.67 24.41 -2.75
N ALA A 51 51.35 24.43 -2.95
CA ALA A 51 50.49 23.37 -2.48
C ALA A 51 50.90 22.03 -3.15
N PRO A 52 50.90 20.90 -2.43
CA PRO A 52 51.10 19.61 -3.05
C PRO A 52 49.94 19.42 -4.07
N THR A 53 50.32 19.11 -5.32
CA THR A 53 49.41 18.64 -6.36
C THR A 53 48.68 17.43 -5.80
N ALA A 54 47.39 17.59 -5.46
CA ALA A 54 46.53 16.47 -5.18
C ALA A 54 46.53 15.58 -6.42
N THR A 55 47.14 14.42 -6.34
CA THR A 55 46.93 13.34 -7.30
C THR A 55 45.47 13.08 -7.33
N ALA A 56 44.86 13.13 -8.55
CA ALA A 56 43.48 12.75 -8.74
C ALA A 56 43.24 11.39 -8.06
N PRO A 57 42.23 11.23 -7.22
CA PRO A 57 41.96 9.94 -6.60
C PRO A 57 41.82 8.90 -7.73
N GLY A 58 42.51 7.77 -7.60
CA GLY A 58 42.30 6.63 -8.48
C GLY A 58 40.83 6.24 -8.49
N PRO A 59 40.34 5.52 -9.54
CA PRO A 59 38.94 5.14 -9.61
C PRO A 59 38.53 4.51 -8.29
N ALA A 60 37.45 5.05 -7.69
CA ALA A 60 36.93 4.58 -6.42
C ALA A 60 36.58 3.09 -6.53
N LYS A 61 36.91 2.32 -5.53
CA LYS A 61 36.63 0.89 -5.47
C LYS A 61 35.08 0.77 -5.36
N TYR A 62 34.45 -0.07 -6.18
CA TYR A 62 33.00 -0.26 -6.23
C TYR A 62 32.18 0.86 -6.96
N ALA A 63 32.82 1.56 -7.90
CA ALA A 63 32.18 2.55 -8.78
C ALA A 63 31.79 2.00 -10.17
N ALA A 64 32.02 0.69 -10.44
CA ALA A 64 31.82 0.14 -11.78
C ALA A 64 30.34 -0.03 -12.18
N VAL A 65 29.42 -0.09 -11.21
CA VAL A 65 28.01 -0.33 -11.42
C VAL A 65 27.20 0.82 -10.83
N PRO A 66 26.38 1.53 -11.62
CA PRO A 66 25.50 2.59 -11.11
C PRO A 66 24.49 2.03 -10.10
N ARG A 67 24.10 2.84 -9.11
CA ARG A 67 23.22 2.45 -7.99
C ARG A 67 21.94 1.70 -8.42
N LEU A 68 21.19 2.23 -9.37
CA LEU A 68 19.95 1.58 -9.83
C LEU A 68 20.22 0.21 -10.48
N GLU A 69 21.33 0.09 -11.21
CA GLU A 69 21.74 -1.18 -11.83
C GLU A 69 22.25 -2.15 -10.77
N PHE A 70 23.00 -1.68 -9.76
CA PHE A 70 23.41 -2.49 -8.61
C PHE A 70 22.19 -3.13 -7.94
N ASN A 71 21.17 -2.33 -7.59
CA ASN A 71 19.95 -2.83 -6.94
C ASN A 71 19.18 -3.82 -7.83
N ARG A 72 19.13 -3.56 -9.13
CA ARG A 72 18.50 -4.48 -10.09
C ARG A 72 19.25 -5.81 -10.20
N GLN A 73 20.57 -5.76 -10.32
CA GLN A 73 21.39 -6.96 -10.44
C GLN A 73 21.46 -7.75 -9.13
N ALA A 74 21.45 -7.07 -7.97
CA ALA A 74 21.37 -7.76 -6.68
C ALA A 74 20.12 -8.65 -6.61
N VAL A 75 18.96 -8.16 -7.09
CA VAL A 75 17.75 -8.98 -7.19
C VAL A 75 17.91 -10.13 -8.18
N VAL A 76 18.46 -9.91 -9.38
CA VAL A 76 18.66 -10.96 -10.38
C VAL A 76 19.59 -12.07 -9.89
N HIS A 77 20.57 -11.71 -9.07
CA HIS A 77 21.50 -12.66 -8.44
C HIS A 77 21.01 -13.25 -7.11
N ASP A 78 19.77 -12.95 -6.70
CA ASP A 78 19.14 -13.37 -5.43
C ASP A 78 20.00 -12.99 -4.21
N LEU A 79 20.59 -11.80 -4.26
CA LEU A 79 21.43 -11.25 -3.19
C LEU A 79 20.61 -10.27 -2.33
N PRO A 80 20.67 -10.37 -0.99
CA PRO A 80 19.91 -9.51 -0.09
C PRO A 80 20.62 -8.16 0.13
N LEU A 81 21.10 -7.53 -0.93
CA LEU A 81 21.87 -6.29 -0.90
C LEU A 81 21.09 -5.16 -1.57
N PHE A 82 21.21 -3.97 -0.99
CA PHE A 82 20.59 -2.76 -1.54
C PHE A 82 21.49 -1.55 -1.30
N TRP A 83 21.86 -0.86 -2.35
CA TRP A 83 22.53 0.44 -2.27
C TRP A 83 21.49 1.53 -2.02
N VAL A 84 21.48 2.10 -0.82
CA VAL A 84 20.43 3.02 -0.33
C VAL A 84 20.47 4.35 -1.06
N SER A 85 21.63 5.00 -1.07
CA SER A 85 21.86 6.30 -1.72
C SER A 85 23.34 6.45 -2.00
N ASP A 86 23.69 7.32 -2.92
CA ASP A 86 25.04 7.83 -3.15
C ASP A 86 25.11 9.18 -2.41
N ALA A 87 25.47 9.13 -1.13
CA ALA A 87 25.26 10.25 -0.21
C ALA A 87 26.31 11.36 -0.39
N ASP A 88 27.52 10.99 -0.80
CA ASP A 88 28.62 11.92 -1.06
C ASP A 88 28.79 12.27 -2.56
N ALA A 89 27.95 11.64 -3.42
CA ALA A 89 27.89 11.84 -4.86
C ALA A 89 29.22 11.51 -5.58
N ASP A 90 29.98 10.52 -5.08
CA ASP A 90 31.23 10.08 -5.70
C ASP A 90 31.02 8.98 -6.75
N GLY A 91 29.80 8.42 -6.84
CA GLY A 91 29.41 7.37 -7.77
C GLY A 91 29.90 5.98 -7.39
N ALA A 92 30.48 5.81 -6.20
CA ALA A 92 30.91 4.52 -5.66
C ALA A 92 30.03 4.12 -4.47
N LEU A 93 29.93 2.83 -4.23
CA LEU A 93 29.20 2.32 -3.07
C LEU A 93 30.12 2.27 -1.86
N ASP A 94 29.71 2.93 -0.78
CA ASP A 94 30.37 2.92 0.52
C ASP A 94 29.66 2.02 1.57
N PRO A 95 30.38 1.59 2.63
CA PRO A 95 29.79 0.70 3.64
C PRO A 95 28.54 1.24 4.33
N ASP A 96 28.45 2.52 4.60
CA ASP A 96 27.30 3.18 5.25
C ASP A 96 26.10 3.38 4.31
N GLU A 97 26.29 3.18 3.02
CA GLU A 97 25.25 3.24 2.00
C GLU A 97 24.61 1.88 1.71
N LEU A 98 25.16 0.78 2.26
CA LEU A 98 24.64 -0.56 2.04
C LEU A 98 23.61 -0.95 3.09
N ALA A 99 22.45 -1.42 2.64
CA ALA A 99 21.47 -2.12 3.47
C ALA A 99 21.39 -3.61 3.11
N VAL A 100 20.97 -4.42 4.10
CA VAL A 100 20.66 -5.84 3.91
C VAL A 100 19.15 -6.04 4.01
N THR A 101 18.57 -6.62 2.96
CA THR A 101 17.12 -6.79 2.88
C THR A 101 16.66 -8.08 3.54
N TRP A 102 15.46 -8.02 4.12
CA TRP A 102 14.75 -9.18 4.65
C TRP A 102 14.38 -10.13 3.50
N GLY A 103 14.61 -11.42 3.71
CA GLY A 103 14.36 -12.43 2.69
C GLY A 103 14.36 -13.85 3.25
N PRO A 104 14.47 -14.87 2.39
CA PRO A 104 14.46 -16.29 2.78
C PRO A 104 15.64 -16.67 3.70
N GLY A 105 16.79 -16.04 3.49
CA GLY A 105 17.99 -16.22 4.31
C GLY A 105 18.01 -15.30 5.53
N ASN A 106 18.83 -15.66 6.52
CA ASN A 106 19.12 -14.81 7.69
C ASN A 106 20.38 -13.98 7.43
N ALA A 107 20.41 -13.22 6.34
CA ALA A 107 21.52 -12.33 6.08
C ALA A 107 21.53 -11.17 7.09
N SER A 108 22.71 -10.79 7.52
CA SER A 108 22.92 -9.64 8.41
C SER A 108 23.99 -8.72 7.81
N LEU A 109 23.90 -7.44 8.17
CA LEU A 109 24.87 -6.44 7.71
C LEU A 109 26.32 -6.82 8.06
N GLY A 110 26.53 -7.42 9.24
CA GLY A 110 27.86 -7.89 9.69
C GLY A 110 28.51 -8.98 8.82
N ARG A 111 27.76 -9.63 7.93
CA ARG A 111 28.31 -10.51 6.90
C ARG A 111 29.07 -9.74 5.83
N TYR A 112 28.61 -8.55 5.50
CA TYR A 112 29.11 -7.75 4.38
C TYR A 112 29.95 -6.56 4.80
N ILE A 113 29.77 -6.08 6.04
CA ILE A 113 30.51 -4.95 6.63
C ILE A 113 31.02 -5.35 7.99
N LYS A 114 32.35 -5.12 8.21
CA LYS A 114 33.01 -5.32 9.49
C LYS A 114 33.98 -4.17 9.75
N ASP A 115 33.90 -3.60 10.94
CA ASP A 115 34.77 -2.50 11.38
C ASP A 115 34.77 -1.31 10.37
N GLY A 116 33.60 -0.97 9.83
CA GLY A 116 33.40 0.11 8.86
C GLY A 116 33.97 -0.16 7.46
N SER A 117 34.33 -1.43 7.14
CA SER A 117 34.88 -1.80 5.84
C SER A 117 34.16 -2.99 5.24
N PHE A 118 34.12 -3.06 3.92
CA PHE A 118 33.55 -4.21 3.21
C PHE A 118 34.37 -5.48 3.41
N THR A 119 33.67 -6.59 3.61
CA THR A 119 34.25 -7.93 3.75
C THR A 119 34.58 -8.56 2.39
N SER A 120 35.27 -9.73 2.41
CA SER A 120 35.47 -10.56 1.22
C SER A 120 34.17 -11.10 0.64
N GLU A 121 33.16 -11.36 1.47
CA GLU A 121 31.81 -11.78 1.02
C GLU A 121 31.12 -10.68 0.23
N PHE A 122 31.25 -9.42 0.66
CA PHE A 122 30.76 -8.31 -0.13
C PHE A 122 31.49 -8.18 -1.46
N ALA A 123 32.82 -8.26 -1.46
CA ALA A 123 33.63 -8.17 -2.70
C ALA A 123 33.23 -9.26 -3.72
N ALA A 124 32.98 -10.49 -3.25
CA ALA A 124 32.48 -11.58 -4.09
C ALA A 124 31.07 -11.29 -4.64
N ALA A 125 30.16 -10.77 -3.79
CA ALA A 125 28.81 -10.39 -4.21
C ALA A 125 28.83 -9.24 -5.24
N TYR A 126 29.68 -8.22 -5.03
CA TYR A 126 29.84 -7.12 -5.97
C TYR A 126 30.34 -7.58 -7.34
N THR A 127 31.28 -8.54 -7.36
CA THR A 127 31.76 -9.15 -8.61
C THR A 127 30.62 -9.81 -9.39
N LEU A 128 29.73 -10.55 -8.71
CA LEU A 128 28.55 -11.14 -9.34
C LEU A 128 27.61 -10.06 -9.88
N ILE A 129 27.37 -8.99 -9.11
CA ILE A 129 26.51 -7.87 -9.52
C ILE A 129 27.06 -7.12 -10.73
N ALA A 130 28.39 -7.01 -10.82
CA ALA A 130 29.06 -6.32 -11.93
C ALA A 130 29.09 -7.16 -13.23
N GLU A 131 28.84 -8.44 -13.16
CA GLU A 131 28.85 -9.35 -14.30
C GLU A 131 27.41 -9.71 -14.73
N PRO A 132 27.06 -9.59 -16.04
CA PRO A 132 25.77 -10.05 -16.53
C PRO A 132 25.61 -11.57 -16.31
N VAL A 133 24.41 -12.00 -15.91
CA VAL A 133 24.09 -13.45 -15.80
C VAL A 133 24.26 -14.09 -17.19
N SER A 134 25.26 -14.94 -17.33
CA SER A 134 25.48 -15.66 -18.58
C SER A 134 24.40 -16.69 -18.82
N LEU A 135 23.88 -16.71 -20.04
CA LEU A 135 22.94 -17.72 -20.53
C LEU A 135 23.59 -18.64 -21.58
N ASP A 136 24.93 -18.63 -21.66
CA ASP A 136 25.67 -19.43 -22.62
C ASP A 136 25.67 -20.91 -22.21
N GLY A 137 25.68 -21.78 -23.21
CA GLY A 137 25.62 -23.23 -22.98
C GLY A 137 24.26 -23.80 -22.61
N LEU A 138 23.24 -22.96 -22.40
CA LEU A 138 21.88 -23.42 -22.11
C LEU A 138 21.18 -23.90 -23.41
N ALA A 139 20.33 -24.93 -23.28
CA ALA A 139 19.42 -25.31 -24.34
C ALA A 139 18.48 -24.17 -24.72
N ALA A 140 18.07 -24.05 -25.98
CA ALA A 140 17.30 -22.93 -26.52
C ALA A 140 16.02 -22.61 -25.69
N ALA A 141 15.26 -23.64 -25.31
CA ALA A 141 14.06 -23.49 -24.51
C ALA A 141 14.34 -22.90 -23.11
N GLU A 142 15.41 -23.37 -22.46
CA GLU A 142 15.83 -22.89 -21.15
C GLU A 142 16.37 -21.45 -21.23
N LYS A 143 17.12 -21.12 -22.28
CA LYS A 143 17.58 -19.75 -22.56
C LYS A 143 16.37 -18.80 -22.71
N THR A 144 15.37 -19.19 -23.50
CA THR A 144 14.13 -18.41 -23.68
C THR A 144 13.40 -18.20 -22.36
N ARG A 145 13.26 -19.25 -21.54
CA ARG A 145 12.63 -19.17 -20.22
C ARG A 145 13.36 -18.19 -19.31
N ARG A 146 14.68 -18.31 -19.16
CA ARG A 146 15.47 -17.42 -18.28
C ARG A 146 15.46 -15.99 -18.76
N GLN A 147 15.46 -15.74 -20.08
CA GLN A 147 15.29 -14.40 -20.63
C GLN A 147 13.93 -13.79 -20.26
N ALA A 148 12.85 -14.60 -20.32
CA ALA A 148 11.52 -14.16 -19.93
C ALA A 148 11.46 -13.83 -18.40
N VAL A 149 12.12 -14.63 -17.55
CA VAL A 149 12.26 -14.38 -16.11
C VAL A 149 13.02 -13.08 -15.84
N GLN A 150 14.15 -12.86 -16.50
CA GLN A 150 14.92 -11.61 -16.35
C GLN A 150 14.10 -10.39 -16.82
N LYS A 151 13.34 -10.53 -17.90
CA LYS A 151 12.42 -9.48 -18.38
C LYS A 151 11.32 -9.18 -17.34
N GLU A 152 10.78 -10.20 -16.70
CA GLU A 152 9.81 -10.05 -15.62
C GLU A 152 10.41 -9.29 -14.43
N LEU A 153 11.60 -9.69 -13.96
CA LEU A 153 12.30 -9.02 -12.86
C LEU A 153 12.57 -7.55 -13.20
N GLY A 154 12.97 -7.26 -14.45
CA GLY A 154 13.25 -5.90 -14.92
C GLY A 154 12.02 -4.97 -15.00
N GLN A 155 10.79 -5.49 -14.86
CA GLN A 155 9.59 -4.63 -14.76
C GLN A 155 9.34 -4.12 -13.34
N GLY A 156 10.08 -4.62 -12.35
CA GLY A 156 10.09 -4.13 -10.97
C GLY A 156 11.33 -3.28 -10.70
N ARG A 157 11.13 -2.08 -10.15
CA ARG A 157 12.22 -1.29 -9.57
C ARG A 157 12.32 -1.68 -8.09
N PRO A 158 13.41 -2.31 -7.63
CA PRO A 158 13.61 -2.56 -6.21
C PRO A 158 13.51 -1.25 -5.43
N THR A 159 12.67 -1.22 -4.42
CA THR A 159 12.30 -0.01 -3.69
C THR A 159 12.39 -0.31 -2.20
N LEU A 160 13.25 0.39 -1.48
CA LEU A 160 13.59 0.07 -0.11
C LEU A 160 12.60 0.71 0.88
N VAL A 161 12.03 -0.13 1.74
CA VAL A 161 11.37 0.29 2.97
C VAL A 161 12.35 0.02 4.12
N ARG A 162 12.98 1.09 4.62
CA ARG A 162 14.01 1.00 5.67
C ARG A 162 13.44 1.41 7.01
N THR A 163 13.70 0.60 8.04
CA THR A 163 13.29 0.88 9.41
C THR A 163 14.47 0.74 10.36
N SER A 164 14.84 1.84 11.02
CA SER A 164 15.83 1.83 12.10
C SER A 164 15.14 1.58 13.44
N LEU A 165 15.67 0.66 14.24
CA LEU A 165 15.10 0.25 15.52
C LEU A 165 15.81 0.94 16.69
N ALA A 166 15.01 1.36 17.68
CA ALA A 166 15.52 2.10 18.84
C ALA A 166 15.79 1.17 20.02
N GLY A 167 16.94 0.49 19.96
CA GLY A 167 17.44 -0.30 21.09
C GLY A 167 17.06 -1.77 21.10
N PRO A 168 17.65 -2.54 22.06
CA PRO A 168 17.65 -4.01 22.03
C PRO A 168 16.24 -4.65 22.10
N ARG A 169 15.31 -4.03 22.81
CA ARG A 169 13.93 -4.53 22.92
C ARG A 169 13.20 -4.48 21.58
N ASP A 170 13.33 -3.38 20.86
CA ASP A 170 12.68 -3.20 19.55
C ASP A 170 13.29 -4.17 18.52
N VAL A 171 14.61 -4.40 18.59
CA VAL A 171 15.29 -5.40 17.75
C VAL A 171 14.78 -6.82 18.03
N GLN A 172 14.63 -7.20 19.32
CA GLN A 172 14.08 -8.52 19.67
C GLN A 172 12.62 -8.66 19.25
N LEU A 173 11.79 -7.60 19.44
CA LEU A 173 10.40 -7.57 19.01
C LEU A 173 10.30 -7.77 17.49
N ALA A 174 11.05 -7.01 16.72
CA ALA A 174 11.10 -7.15 15.26
C ALA A 174 11.64 -8.52 14.82
N GLY A 175 12.58 -9.10 15.57
CA GLY A 175 13.08 -10.46 15.37
C GLY A 175 11.98 -11.53 15.47
N HIS A 176 11.16 -11.49 16.52
CA HIS A 176 10.01 -12.40 16.69
C HIS A 176 8.96 -12.17 15.60
N LEU A 177 8.60 -10.91 15.31
CA LEU A 177 7.60 -10.60 14.28
C LEU A 177 8.11 -10.94 12.87
N GLY A 178 9.41 -10.77 12.61
CA GLY A 178 10.05 -11.20 11.36
C GLY A 178 10.05 -12.73 11.19
N THR A 179 10.21 -13.48 12.30
CA THR A 179 10.07 -14.94 12.29
C THR A 179 8.61 -15.36 12.04
N ALA A 180 7.65 -14.72 12.70
CA ALA A 180 6.23 -14.93 12.44
C ALA A 180 5.91 -14.63 10.96
N ALA A 181 6.46 -13.57 10.39
CA ALA A 181 6.26 -13.21 8.98
C ALA A 181 6.73 -14.33 8.02
N ARG A 182 7.88 -14.97 8.27
CA ARG A 182 8.34 -16.12 7.46
C ARG A 182 7.40 -17.31 7.55
N ILE A 183 6.78 -17.53 8.72
CA ILE A 183 5.78 -18.59 8.88
C ILE A 183 4.49 -18.23 8.13
N ILE A 184 4.08 -16.97 8.14
CA ILE A 184 2.96 -16.47 7.35
C ILE A 184 3.20 -16.63 5.84
N GLU A 185 4.41 -16.34 5.34
CA GLU A 185 4.80 -16.63 3.96
C GLU A 185 4.62 -18.12 3.61
N ARG A 186 5.02 -19.02 4.51
CA ARG A 186 4.85 -20.47 4.33
C ARG A 186 3.38 -20.89 4.35
N LEU A 187 2.56 -20.31 5.25
CA LEU A 187 1.12 -20.54 5.29
C LEU A 187 0.45 -20.09 3.98
N TYR A 188 0.80 -18.90 3.52
CA TYR A 188 0.30 -18.37 2.24
C TYR A 188 0.74 -19.22 1.05
N ALA A 189 1.98 -19.71 1.03
CA ALA A 189 2.45 -20.64 0.00
C ALA A 189 1.67 -21.96 0.01
N ARG A 190 1.27 -22.47 1.19
CA ARG A 190 0.39 -23.65 1.29
C ARG A 190 -1.01 -23.35 0.75
N GLN A 191 -1.59 -22.22 1.10
CA GLN A 191 -2.90 -21.77 0.59
C GLN A 191 -2.88 -21.56 -0.93
N SER A 192 -1.81 -20.99 -1.47
CA SER A 192 -1.61 -20.75 -2.90
C SER A 192 -1.24 -22.01 -3.69
N GLY A 193 -1.00 -23.15 -3.01
CA GLY A 193 -0.64 -24.41 -3.65
C GLY A 193 0.78 -24.47 -4.23
N VAL A 194 1.68 -23.60 -3.76
CA VAL A 194 3.06 -23.49 -4.25
C VAL A 194 4.12 -23.93 -3.24
N HIS A 195 3.69 -24.37 -2.06
CA HIS A 195 4.60 -24.86 -1.03
C HIS A 195 5.45 -26.02 -1.54
N GLY A 196 6.75 -25.99 -1.28
CA GLY A 196 7.72 -27.00 -1.76
C GLY A 196 8.11 -26.86 -3.23
N LEU A 197 7.55 -25.90 -3.96
CA LEU A 197 7.94 -25.69 -5.35
C LEU A 197 9.24 -24.86 -5.50
N ALA A 198 9.59 -24.04 -4.53
CA ALA A 198 10.80 -23.23 -4.57
C ALA A 198 12.07 -24.11 -4.60
N GLU A 199 12.07 -25.26 -3.90
CA GLU A 199 13.18 -26.20 -3.85
C GLU A 199 13.42 -26.90 -5.21
N ARG A 200 12.49 -26.76 -6.15
CA ARG A 200 12.61 -27.30 -7.52
C ARG A 200 13.30 -26.33 -8.48
N VAL A 201 13.58 -25.11 -8.06
CA VAL A 201 14.38 -24.17 -8.85
C VAL A 201 15.81 -24.72 -8.95
N PRO A 202 16.38 -24.85 -10.15
CA PRO A 202 17.73 -25.40 -10.30
C PRO A 202 18.76 -24.56 -9.56
N ALA A 203 19.71 -25.24 -8.90
CA ALA A 203 20.84 -24.55 -8.25
C ALA A 203 21.58 -23.68 -9.28
N GLY A 204 21.85 -22.42 -8.92
CA GLY A 204 22.48 -21.43 -9.82
C GLY A 204 21.53 -20.69 -10.76
N ASP A 205 20.23 -21.01 -10.76
CA ASP A 205 19.21 -20.17 -11.41
C ASP A 205 18.67 -19.08 -10.47
N THR A 206 19.56 -18.15 -10.10
CA THR A 206 19.30 -17.10 -9.12
C THR A 206 18.12 -16.20 -9.51
N ALA A 207 18.00 -15.87 -10.80
CA ALA A 207 16.89 -15.08 -11.31
C ALA A 207 15.52 -15.76 -11.07
N SER A 208 15.46 -17.09 -11.23
CA SER A 208 14.23 -17.85 -10.93
C SER A 208 13.94 -17.94 -9.43
N SER A 209 14.97 -18.05 -8.58
CA SER A 209 14.81 -17.98 -7.13
C SER A 209 14.28 -16.60 -6.71
N ALA A 210 14.86 -15.53 -7.22
CA ALA A 210 14.44 -14.16 -6.98
C ALA A 210 12.99 -13.90 -7.45
N LEU A 211 12.63 -14.38 -8.65
CA LEU A 211 11.25 -14.31 -9.15
C LEU A 211 10.29 -15.04 -8.20
N PHE A 212 10.64 -16.26 -7.80
CA PHE A 212 9.81 -17.06 -6.90
C PHE A 212 9.59 -16.34 -5.56
N PHE A 213 10.65 -15.80 -4.96
CA PHE A 213 10.55 -15.03 -3.73
C PHE A 213 9.70 -13.76 -3.92
N ARG A 214 10.00 -12.93 -4.94
CA ARG A 214 9.29 -11.68 -5.21
C ARG A 214 7.79 -11.89 -5.42
N ASN A 215 7.44 -12.86 -6.28
CA ASN A 215 6.06 -13.12 -6.67
C ASN A 215 5.34 -14.09 -5.72
N GLN A 216 6.05 -14.69 -4.75
CA GLN A 216 5.56 -15.74 -3.83
C GLN A 216 5.02 -16.98 -4.58
N ASN A 217 5.38 -17.15 -5.82
CA ASN A 217 4.97 -18.25 -6.69
C ASN A 217 5.89 -18.30 -7.94
N PRO A 218 5.85 -19.39 -8.74
CA PRO A 218 6.71 -19.52 -9.91
C PRO A 218 6.22 -18.74 -11.15
N PHE A 219 5.12 -18.01 -11.09
CA PHE A 219 4.49 -17.38 -12.24
C PHE A 219 4.91 -15.91 -12.38
N CYS A 220 4.99 -15.43 -13.62
CA CYS A 220 5.16 -14.02 -13.91
C CYS A 220 3.84 -13.27 -13.69
N ALA A 221 3.94 -12.05 -13.16
CA ALA A 221 2.81 -11.23 -12.72
C ALA A 221 2.80 -9.82 -13.34
N ALA A 222 3.91 -9.40 -13.96
CA ALA A 222 4.00 -8.08 -14.55
C ALA A 222 3.25 -8.00 -15.89
N PRO A 223 2.64 -6.86 -16.24
CA PRO A 223 1.75 -6.74 -17.40
C PRO A 223 2.32 -7.19 -18.75
N LYS A 224 3.65 -7.07 -18.93
CA LYS A 224 4.31 -7.45 -20.20
C LYS A 224 4.75 -8.91 -20.27
N THR A 225 4.57 -9.68 -19.19
CA THR A 225 5.10 -11.04 -19.07
C THR A 225 4.13 -12.04 -18.44
N GLU A 226 3.07 -11.60 -17.77
CA GLU A 226 2.07 -12.47 -17.10
C GLU A 226 1.45 -13.51 -18.04
N ASN A 227 1.27 -13.14 -19.32
CA ASN A 227 0.69 -14.00 -20.36
C ASN A 227 1.74 -14.72 -21.23
N ASP A 228 3.06 -14.53 -20.95
CA ASP A 228 4.10 -15.26 -21.69
C ASP A 228 4.19 -16.71 -21.18
N PRO A 229 3.92 -17.72 -22.05
CA PRO A 229 3.97 -19.12 -21.65
C PRO A 229 5.37 -19.57 -21.20
N ASN A 230 6.42 -18.90 -21.65
CA ASN A 230 7.79 -19.19 -21.26
C ASN A 230 8.19 -18.56 -19.92
N CYS A 231 7.40 -17.62 -19.40
CA CYS A 231 7.74 -16.90 -18.20
C CYS A 231 7.31 -17.66 -16.95
N SER A 232 8.24 -18.42 -16.39
CA SER A 232 8.07 -19.20 -15.17
C SER A 232 9.41 -19.46 -14.50
N ALA A 233 9.45 -19.45 -13.16
CA ALA A 233 10.64 -19.87 -12.40
C ALA A 233 10.93 -21.37 -12.56
N LEU A 234 9.96 -22.17 -13.00
CA LEU A 234 10.08 -23.63 -13.13
C LEU A 234 9.86 -24.10 -14.56
N SER A 235 10.60 -25.13 -14.94
CA SER A 235 10.39 -25.89 -16.18
C SER A 235 10.20 -27.38 -15.85
N PRO A 236 9.09 -28.03 -16.30
CA PRO A 236 7.96 -27.41 -16.98
C PRO A 236 7.19 -26.44 -16.08
N ARG A 237 6.50 -25.44 -16.67
CA ARG A 237 5.62 -24.52 -15.95
C ARG A 237 4.54 -25.30 -15.23
N PRO A 238 4.39 -25.21 -13.90
CA PRO A 238 3.36 -25.93 -13.17
C PRO A 238 1.95 -25.41 -13.49
N LYS A 239 0.94 -26.24 -13.26
CA LYS A 239 -0.45 -25.77 -13.27
C LYS A 239 -0.69 -24.85 -12.07
N LYS A 240 -1.46 -23.79 -12.28
CA LYS A 240 -1.90 -22.93 -11.18
C LYS A 240 -3.10 -23.60 -10.49
N VAL A 241 -2.90 -24.11 -9.30
CA VAL A 241 -3.94 -24.74 -8.46
C VAL A 241 -3.83 -24.19 -7.03
N SER A 242 -4.96 -23.89 -6.42
CA SER A 242 -5.01 -23.47 -5.02
C SER A 242 -4.78 -24.67 -4.09
N GLY A 243 -4.08 -24.48 -2.99
CA GLY A 243 -3.97 -25.46 -1.91
C GLY A 243 -5.19 -25.53 -1.00
N MET A 244 -6.19 -24.68 -1.22
CA MET A 244 -7.41 -24.62 -0.40
C MET A 244 -8.51 -25.56 -0.89
N TYR A 245 -8.34 -26.21 -2.05
CA TYR A 245 -9.28 -27.18 -2.64
C TYR A 245 -8.52 -28.38 -3.21
N PRO A 246 -9.14 -29.57 -3.29
CA PRO A 246 -8.54 -30.70 -3.98
C PRO A 246 -8.15 -30.37 -5.41
N ALA A 247 -6.92 -30.67 -5.81
CA ALA A 247 -6.40 -30.33 -7.14
C ALA A 247 -7.25 -30.96 -8.28
N ALA A 248 -7.83 -32.12 -8.03
CA ALA A 248 -8.64 -32.85 -9.02
C ALA A 248 -9.90 -32.07 -9.43
N ILE A 249 -10.63 -31.48 -8.49
CA ILE A 249 -11.86 -30.72 -8.79
C ILE A 249 -11.56 -29.40 -9.51
N GLN A 250 -10.36 -28.84 -9.34
CA GLN A 250 -9.92 -27.61 -10.01
C GLN A 250 -9.56 -27.82 -11.49
N ALA A 251 -9.65 -29.04 -12.00
CA ALA A 251 -9.56 -29.31 -13.43
C ALA A 251 -10.80 -28.78 -14.19
N ASP A 252 -11.93 -28.67 -13.50
CA ASP A 252 -13.12 -27.95 -13.99
C ASP A 252 -12.98 -26.46 -13.70
N ALA A 253 -12.88 -25.63 -14.72
CA ALA A 253 -12.80 -24.18 -14.57
C ALA A 253 -14.02 -23.55 -13.88
N GLY A 254 -15.18 -24.24 -13.90
CA GLY A 254 -16.42 -23.83 -13.23
C GLY A 254 -16.62 -24.38 -11.83
N PHE A 255 -15.62 -25.04 -11.23
CA PHE A 255 -15.79 -25.79 -9.98
C PHE A 255 -16.36 -24.92 -8.83
N CYS A 256 -16.02 -23.65 -8.75
CA CYS A 256 -16.59 -22.73 -7.76
C CYS A 256 -18.12 -22.65 -7.87
N THR A 257 -18.62 -22.44 -9.09
CA THR A 257 -20.07 -22.35 -9.36
C THR A 257 -20.77 -23.67 -9.10
N VAL A 258 -20.09 -24.81 -9.31
CA VAL A 258 -20.63 -26.12 -8.99
C VAL A 258 -20.72 -26.32 -7.48
N LEU A 259 -19.65 -25.96 -6.75
CA LEU A 259 -19.66 -26.04 -5.27
C LEU A 259 -20.73 -25.14 -4.64
N GLU A 260 -21.00 -23.96 -5.19
CA GLU A 260 -22.05 -23.04 -4.72
C GLU A 260 -23.47 -23.65 -4.76
N LYS A 261 -23.70 -24.62 -5.66
CA LYS A 261 -25.00 -25.27 -5.80
C LYS A 261 -25.17 -26.50 -4.93
N ARG A 262 -24.17 -26.90 -4.20
CA ARG A 262 -24.25 -28.05 -3.29
C ARG A 262 -25.04 -27.74 -2.03
N ALA A 263 -25.64 -28.76 -1.44
CA ALA A 263 -26.37 -28.63 -0.17
C ALA A 263 -25.47 -28.31 1.01
N ASP A 264 -24.16 -28.64 0.93
CA ASP A 264 -23.13 -28.38 1.93
C ASP A 264 -22.24 -27.15 1.58
N ALA A 265 -22.67 -26.32 0.63
CA ALA A 265 -21.91 -25.16 0.14
C ALA A 265 -21.46 -24.21 1.26
N ASP A 266 -22.35 -23.85 2.20
CA ASP A 266 -22.04 -22.94 3.30
C ASP A 266 -20.89 -23.47 4.17
N ALA A 267 -20.86 -24.78 4.45
CA ALA A 267 -19.77 -25.40 5.19
C ALA A 267 -18.48 -25.46 4.37
N LEU A 268 -18.56 -25.79 3.07
CA LEU A 268 -17.38 -25.86 2.20
C LEU A 268 -16.77 -24.49 1.94
N PHE A 269 -17.56 -23.41 1.97
CA PHE A 269 -17.11 -22.04 1.77
C PHE A 269 -16.87 -21.27 3.07
N ASP A 270 -16.84 -21.97 4.23
CA ASP A 270 -16.35 -21.32 5.45
C ASP A 270 -15.00 -20.65 5.18
N GLN A 271 -14.88 -19.35 5.53
CA GLN A 271 -13.75 -18.49 5.17
C GLN A 271 -12.42 -18.91 5.83
N PHE A 272 -12.46 -19.67 6.93
CA PHE A 272 -11.29 -20.09 7.70
C PHE A 272 -11.05 -21.60 7.63
N SER A 273 -11.39 -22.21 6.50
CA SER A 273 -11.21 -23.65 6.27
C SER A 273 -10.63 -23.94 4.88
N ILE A 274 -10.03 -25.11 4.72
CA ILE A 274 -9.77 -25.69 3.41
C ILE A 274 -10.83 -26.73 3.08
N VAL A 275 -11.01 -27.01 1.78
CA VAL A 275 -11.81 -28.17 1.33
C VAL A 275 -10.88 -29.34 1.05
N SER A 276 -11.22 -30.51 1.53
CA SER A 276 -10.50 -31.76 1.30
C SER A 276 -11.47 -32.87 0.89
N SER A 277 -10.98 -33.90 0.23
CA SER A 277 -11.74 -35.13 0.04
C SER A 277 -11.91 -35.87 1.36
N LYS A 278 -13.11 -36.41 1.64
CA LYS A 278 -13.34 -37.25 2.82
C LYS A 278 -12.51 -38.53 2.75
N PRO A 279 -11.84 -38.92 3.82
CA PRO A 279 -11.13 -40.20 3.86
C PRO A 279 -12.06 -41.37 3.53
N GLY A 280 -11.68 -42.17 2.52
CA GLY A 280 -12.51 -43.31 2.06
C GLY A 280 -13.77 -42.93 1.27
N GLY A 281 -14.01 -41.64 1.04
CA GLY A 281 -15.08 -41.11 0.20
C GLY A 281 -14.77 -41.16 -1.28
N ARG A 282 -15.79 -40.81 -2.08
CA ARG A 282 -15.62 -40.66 -3.53
C ARG A 282 -14.76 -39.44 -3.84
N ALA A 283 -13.73 -39.62 -4.68
CA ALA A 283 -12.78 -38.61 -5.08
C ALA A 283 -12.42 -38.78 -6.56
N THR A 284 -13.36 -38.46 -7.45
CA THR A 284 -13.25 -38.65 -8.90
C THR A 284 -12.76 -37.42 -9.64
N GLY A 285 -12.75 -36.28 -8.98
CA GLY A 285 -12.49 -34.95 -9.56
C GLY A 285 -13.75 -34.24 -10.06
N ASP A 286 -14.93 -34.81 -9.79
CA ASP A 286 -16.21 -34.15 -10.07
C ASP A 286 -16.66 -33.33 -8.85
N PRO A 287 -16.62 -31.97 -8.93
CA PRO A 287 -16.96 -31.10 -7.79
C PRO A 287 -18.42 -31.26 -7.32
N ALA A 288 -19.34 -31.76 -8.18
CA ALA A 288 -20.74 -32.02 -7.81
C ALA A 288 -20.91 -33.32 -7.05
N ALA A 289 -20.11 -34.31 -7.37
CA ALA A 289 -20.30 -35.70 -6.96
C ALA A 289 -19.32 -36.18 -5.89
N ASP A 290 -18.16 -35.55 -5.75
CA ASP A 290 -17.13 -35.95 -4.79
C ASP A 290 -17.54 -35.71 -3.32
N ASP A 291 -17.12 -36.62 -2.45
CA ASP A 291 -17.34 -36.48 -1.02
C ASP A 291 -16.30 -35.52 -0.43
N LEU A 292 -16.74 -34.29 -0.20
CA LEU A 292 -15.90 -33.18 0.28
C LEU A 292 -16.17 -32.89 1.76
N VAL A 293 -15.17 -32.31 2.44
CA VAL A 293 -15.24 -31.85 3.84
C VAL A 293 -14.44 -30.57 4.01
N ALA A 294 -14.98 -29.63 4.77
CA ALA A 294 -14.24 -28.46 5.25
C ALA A 294 -13.37 -28.85 6.43
N ILE A 295 -12.10 -28.46 6.40
CA ILE A 295 -11.14 -28.65 7.50
C ILE A 295 -10.70 -27.26 7.97
N PRO A 296 -10.98 -26.88 9.23
CA PRO A 296 -10.57 -25.57 9.77
C PRO A 296 -9.06 -25.35 9.69
N TYR A 297 -8.63 -24.09 9.48
CA TYR A 297 -7.20 -23.75 9.33
C TYR A 297 -6.34 -24.20 10.51
N GLN A 298 -6.82 -24.08 11.76
CA GLN A 298 -6.09 -24.52 12.95
C GLN A 298 -5.88 -26.04 13.01
N VAL A 299 -6.60 -26.80 12.19
CA VAL A 299 -6.39 -28.24 12.00
C VAL A 299 -5.50 -28.51 10.79
N ALA A 300 -5.82 -27.89 9.64
CA ALA A 300 -5.11 -28.10 8.38
C ALA A 300 -3.67 -27.58 8.41
N TYR A 301 -3.42 -26.52 9.18
CA TYR A 301 -2.13 -25.83 9.29
C TYR A 301 -1.59 -25.81 10.72
N ALA A 302 -1.96 -26.79 11.54
CA ALA A 302 -1.73 -26.81 12.99
C ALA A 302 -0.30 -26.46 13.42
N GLU A 303 0.72 -27.03 12.76
CA GLU A 303 2.12 -26.82 13.11
C GLU A 303 2.57 -25.37 12.88
N ASP A 304 2.24 -24.84 11.71
CA ASP A 304 2.59 -23.45 11.35
C ASP A 304 1.84 -22.44 12.23
N MET A 305 0.55 -22.68 12.48
CA MET A 305 -0.26 -21.82 13.34
C MET A 305 0.21 -21.82 14.80
N LYS A 306 0.63 -22.97 15.35
CA LYS A 306 1.28 -23.05 16.67
C LYS A 306 2.59 -22.27 16.72
N ALA A 307 3.40 -22.34 15.65
CA ALA A 307 4.65 -21.61 15.57
C ALA A 307 4.43 -20.10 15.52
N VAL A 308 3.45 -19.60 14.76
CA VAL A 308 3.05 -18.18 14.79
C VAL A 308 2.60 -17.77 16.20
N SER A 309 1.75 -18.58 16.84
CA SER A 309 1.29 -18.32 18.21
C SER A 309 2.46 -18.18 19.20
N TYR A 310 3.47 -19.03 19.08
CA TYR A 310 4.68 -18.97 19.91
C TYR A 310 5.44 -17.65 19.73
N GLU A 311 5.68 -17.22 18.50
CA GLU A 311 6.40 -15.97 18.20
C GLU A 311 5.63 -14.75 18.69
N LEU A 312 4.31 -14.71 18.51
CA LEU A 312 3.47 -13.61 19.01
C LEU A 312 3.46 -13.54 20.55
N ARG A 313 3.43 -14.66 21.26
CA ARG A 313 3.55 -14.71 22.74
C ARG A 313 4.93 -14.24 23.21
N SER A 314 5.99 -14.65 22.51
CA SER A 314 7.35 -14.22 22.81
C SER A 314 7.50 -12.70 22.63
N ALA A 315 6.95 -12.15 21.54
CA ALA A 315 6.89 -10.71 21.31
C ALA A 315 6.09 -9.98 22.42
N ALA A 316 4.94 -10.52 22.83
CA ALA A 316 4.12 -9.95 23.92
C ALA A 316 4.87 -9.91 25.27
N THR A 317 5.72 -10.90 25.54
CA THR A 317 6.51 -10.98 26.78
C THR A 317 7.51 -9.82 26.89
N LEU A 318 8.08 -9.36 25.76
CA LEU A 318 8.99 -8.20 25.72
C LEU A 318 8.32 -6.89 26.13
N LEU A 319 6.99 -6.81 26.04
CA LEU A 319 6.20 -5.63 26.37
C LEU A 319 5.64 -5.68 27.81
N ALA A 320 5.99 -6.70 28.60
CA ALA A 320 5.54 -6.83 29.97
C ALA A 320 6.04 -5.63 30.81
N GLY A 321 5.11 -4.98 31.54
CA GLY A 321 5.41 -3.82 32.38
C GLY A 321 5.51 -2.47 31.65
N ASP A 322 5.26 -2.42 30.33
CA ASP A 322 5.18 -1.18 29.56
C ASP A 322 3.71 -0.78 29.37
N PRO A 323 3.20 0.20 30.13
CA PRO A 323 1.81 0.62 30.02
C PRO A 323 1.50 1.31 28.70
N SER A 324 2.50 1.90 28.01
CA SER A 324 2.32 2.56 26.72
C SER A 324 2.08 1.58 25.58
N GLU A 325 2.43 0.30 25.75
CA GLU A 325 2.24 -0.77 24.78
C GLU A 325 1.24 -1.84 25.26
N ALA A 326 0.45 -1.55 26.29
CA ALA A 326 -0.50 -2.51 26.87
C ALA A 326 -1.57 -2.96 25.86
N ALA A 327 -2.03 -2.07 24.98
CA ALA A 327 -2.98 -2.41 23.93
C ALA A 327 -2.35 -3.35 22.88
N PHE A 328 -1.12 -3.07 22.45
CA PHE A 328 -0.40 -3.91 21.52
C PHE A 328 -0.10 -5.31 22.11
N LYS A 329 0.35 -5.34 23.37
CA LYS A 329 0.55 -6.63 24.10
C LYS A 329 -0.74 -7.45 24.11
N THR A 330 -1.88 -6.83 24.44
CA THR A 330 -3.19 -7.50 24.46
C THR A 330 -3.55 -8.07 23.09
N TYR A 331 -3.28 -7.31 22.01
CA TYR A 331 -3.50 -7.81 20.66
C TYR A 331 -2.59 -9.01 20.34
N LEU A 332 -1.31 -8.95 20.65
CA LEU A 332 -0.38 -10.07 20.42
C LEU A 332 -0.83 -11.35 21.13
N GLU A 333 -1.29 -11.24 22.38
CA GLU A 333 -1.79 -12.37 23.17
C GLU A 333 -3.09 -12.97 22.61
N THR A 334 -4.04 -12.10 22.21
CA THR A 334 -5.32 -12.54 21.65
C THR A 334 -5.17 -13.10 20.23
N ALA A 335 -4.30 -12.51 19.40
CA ALA A 335 -3.96 -13.05 18.10
C ALA A 335 -3.26 -14.41 18.22
N ALA A 336 -2.30 -14.54 19.14
CA ALA A 336 -1.65 -15.83 19.42
C ALA A 336 -2.66 -16.92 19.80
N GLN A 337 -3.70 -16.56 20.58
CA GLN A 337 -4.77 -17.51 20.93
C GLN A 337 -5.65 -17.84 19.72
N ALA A 338 -5.97 -16.86 18.86
CA ALA A 338 -6.76 -17.07 17.65
C ALA A 338 -6.07 -18.05 16.67
N PHE A 339 -4.75 -18.02 16.57
CA PHE A 339 -3.99 -19.03 15.82
C PHE A 339 -4.11 -20.46 16.39
N LEU A 340 -4.43 -20.61 17.66
CA LEU A 340 -4.61 -21.96 18.27
C LEU A 340 -6.03 -22.50 18.16
N ASP A 341 -7.03 -21.64 18.32
CA ASP A 341 -8.44 -22.05 18.39
C ASP A 341 -9.29 -21.67 17.18
N GLY A 342 -8.77 -20.87 16.26
CA GLY A 342 -9.48 -20.40 15.06
C GLY A 342 -10.52 -19.32 15.34
N SER A 343 -10.57 -18.76 16.56
CA SER A 343 -11.54 -17.73 16.95
C SER A 343 -10.94 -16.32 16.88
N TRP A 344 -11.26 -15.58 15.84
CA TRP A 344 -10.65 -14.28 15.56
C TRP A 344 -11.29 -13.08 16.29
N PHE A 345 -12.54 -13.22 16.79
CA PHE A 345 -13.30 -12.11 17.35
C PHE A 345 -12.58 -11.32 18.46
N LYS A 346 -11.93 -12.01 19.41
CA LYS A 346 -11.19 -11.35 20.49
C LYS A 346 -9.94 -10.63 19.99
N ALA A 347 -9.27 -11.22 19.01
CA ALA A 347 -8.12 -10.60 18.35
C ALA A 347 -8.54 -9.34 17.58
N ASP A 348 -9.65 -9.40 16.86
CA ASP A 348 -10.20 -8.26 16.11
C ASP A 348 -10.63 -7.12 17.04
N LEU A 349 -11.25 -7.42 18.18
CA LEU A 349 -11.57 -6.42 19.21
C LEU A 349 -10.33 -5.76 19.78
N ALA A 350 -9.30 -6.53 20.13
CA ALA A 350 -8.04 -6.02 20.64
C ALA A 350 -7.30 -5.21 19.58
N TRP A 351 -7.33 -5.64 18.32
CA TRP A 351 -6.75 -4.91 17.19
C TRP A 351 -7.44 -3.56 16.97
N LYS A 352 -8.78 -3.52 16.99
CA LYS A 352 -9.56 -2.28 16.89
C LYS A 352 -9.28 -1.33 18.06
N ALA A 353 -8.98 -1.86 19.23
CA ALA A 353 -8.67 -1.04 20.42
C ALA A 353 -7.26 -0.42 20.41
N MET A 354 -6.35 -0.89 19.56
CA MET A 354 -5.08 -0.20 19.33
C MET A 354 -5.31 1.07 18.53
N THR A 355 -4.70 2.18 18.96
CA THR A 355 -4.84 3.48 18.32
C THR A 355 -3.50 4.19 18.28
N ALA A 356 -3.42 5.30 17.55
CA ALA A 356 -2.24 6.17 17.51
C ALA A 356 -1.85 6.77 18.89
N THR A 357 -2.72 6.68 19.92
CA THR A 357 -2.48 7.23 21.23
C THR A 357 -2.07 6.21 22.30
N ASN A 358 -2.17 4.90 22.02
CA ASN A 358 -1.93 3.87 23.03
C ASN A 358 -0.97 2.75 22.59
N SER A 359 -0.28 2.92 21.46
CA SER A 359 0.84 2.11 20.99
C SER A 359 1.66 2.89 19.97
N LYS A 360 2.98 2.66 19.92
CA LYS A 360 3.84 3.10 18.82
C LYS A 360 3.91 2.07 17.70
N TRP A 361 3.43 0.85 17.97
CA TRP A 361 3.47 -0.26 17.05
C TRP A 361 2.09 -0.57 16.49
N TYR A 362 2.09 -1.07 15.27
CA TYR A 362 0.94 -1.64 14.61
C TYR A 362 1.28 -3.04 14.12
N LEU A 363 0.37 -3.97 14.31
CA LEU A 363 0.41 -5.28 13.69
C LEU A 363 -1.00 -5.67 13.28
N ARG A 364 -1.15 -6.14 12.05
CA ARG A 364 -2.27 -6.98 11.65
C ARG A 364 -1.71 -8.33 11.20
N VAL A 365 -2.13 -9.41 11.85
CA VAL A 365 -1.79 -10.78 11.48
C VAL A 365 -3.01 -11.66 11.61
N ALA A 366 -3.61 -12.00 10.48
CA ALA A 366 -4.85 -12.77 10.40
C ALA A 366 -5.07 -13.28 8.97
N PRO A 367 -6.01 -14.20 8.73
CA PRO A 367 -6.57 -14.43 7.40
C PRO A 367 -7.64 -13.38 7.14
N ASP A 368 -7.38 -12.44 6.21
CA ASP A 368 -8.23 -11.27 6.00
C ASP A 368 -8.84 -11.18 4.59
N GLU A 369 -8.07 -11.41 3.51
CA GLU A 369 -8.49 -11.10 2.16
C GLU A 369 -8.74 -12.36 1.32
N VAL A 370 -9.64 -12.24 0.33
CA VAL A 370 -10.05 -13.37 -0.52
C VAL A 370 -9.64 -13.21 -1.99
N TYR A 371 -8.93 -12.12 -2.35
CA TYR A 371 -8.68 -11.77 -3.75
C TYR A 371 -7.81 -12.76 -4.50
N ALA A 372 -6.87 -13.41 -3.81
CA ALA A 372 -5.97 -14.40 -4.41
C ALA A 372 -6.59 -15.81 -4.49
N GLU A 373 -7.75 -16.04 -3.87
CA GLU A 373 -8.43 -17.33 -3.77
C GLU A 373 -9.40 -17.51 -4.96
N PRO A 374 -9.40 -18.71 -5.64
CA PRO A 374 -10.11 -18.88 -6.90
C PRO A 374 -11.63 -18.66 -6.85
N CYS A 375 -12.27 -18.94 -5.71
CA CYS A 375 -13.71 -18.75 -5.52
C CYS A 375 -14.06 -17.43 -4.80
N SER A 376 -13.06 -16.65 -4.37
CA SER A 376 -13.21 -15.41 -3.57
C SER A 376 -14.05 -15.61 -2.30
N ARG A 377 -13.82 -16.73 -1.60
CA ARG A 377 -14.57 -17.15 -0.40
C ARG A 377 -13.68 -17.37 0.82
N LYS A 378 -12.47 -17.87 0.63
CA LYS A 378 -11.56 -18.27 1.70
C LYS A 378 -10.46 -17.24 1.91
N ALA A 379 -10.21 -16.92 3.18
CA ALA A 379 -9.28 -15.86 3.56
C ALA A 379 -7.83 -16.34 3.53
N ASN A 380 -6.96 -15.52 2.95
CA ASN A 380 -5.52 -15.76 2.91
C ASN A 380 -4.82 -15.18 4.14
N PHE A 381 -3.80 -15.89 4.66
CA PHE A 381 -2.98 -15.37 5.73
C PHE A 381 -2.13 -14.20 5.27
N ALA A 382 -2.18 -13.13 6.06
CA ALA A 382 -1.46 -11.89 5.85
C ALA A 382 -0.79 -11.42 7.15
N LEU A 383 0.29 -10.67 7.01
CA LEU A 383 0.91 -9.95 8.11
C LEU A 383 1.37 -8.57 7.62
N THR A 384 0.96 -7.54 8.35
CA THR A 384 1.47 -6.18 8.20
C THR A 384 2.01 -5.72 9.55
N PHE A 385 3.32 -5.56 9.67
CA PHE A 385 3.98 -4.97 10.82
C PHE A 385 4.44 -3.57 10.48
N ALA A 386 4.12 -2.59 11.34
CA ALA A 386 4.36 -1.18 11.09
C ALA A 386 4.59 -0.39 12.38
N ARG A 387 5.05 0.86 12.25
CA ARG A 387 4.97 1.89 13.28
C ARG A 387 3.74 2.76 13.05
N ILE A 388 3.11 3.20 14.13
CA ILE A 388 2.05 4.20 14.03
C ILE A 388 2.70 5.56 13.75
N ASN A 389 2.29 6.18 12.66
CA ASN A 389 2.75 7.50 12.26
C ASN A 389 1.91 8.56 12.98
N GLN A 390 2.59 9.41 13.78
CA GLN A 390 1.93 10.41 14.60
C GLN A 390 1.38 11.62 13.79
N GLU A 391 1.76 11.76 12.53
CA GLU A 391 1.22 12.82 11.65
C GLU A 391 -0.28 12.70 11.45
N SER A 392 -0.85 11.48 11.57
CA SER A 392 -2.30 11.27 11.53
C SER A 392 -3.03 12.06 12.60
N LEU A 393 -2.46 12.14 13.81
CA LEU A 393 -3.03 12.94 14.93
C LEU A 393 -2.98 14.44 14.65
N GLU A 394 -1.98 14.91 13.90
CA GLU A 394 -1.90 16.31 13.49
C GLU A 394 -3.03 16.65 12.52
N TRP A 395 -3.25 15.80 11.52
CA TRP A 395 -4.37 15.96 10.58
C TRP A 395 -5.72 15.89 11.28
N GLN A 396 -5.91 14.96 12.22
CA GLN A 396 -7.12 14.87 13.00
C GLN A 396 -7.36 16.16 13.79
N ARG A 397 -6.33 16.72 14.46
CA ARG A 397 -6.43 17.99 15.18
C ARG A 397 -6.78 19.18 14.29
N ARG A 398 -6.30 19.20 13.03
CA ARG A 398 -6.61 20.26 12.06
C ARG A 398 -8.01 20.16 11.49
N LEU A 399 -8.50 18.94 11.23
CA LEU A 399 -9.78 18.73 10.55
C LEU A 399 -10.97 18.61 11.51
N GLU A 400 -10.77 18.09 12.73
CA GLU A 400 -11.84 17.92 13.72
C GLU A 400 -12.61 19.23 14.01
N PRO A 401 -11.98 20.41 14.16
CA PRO A 401 -12.69 21.66 14.40
C PRO A 401 -13.59 22.14 13.25
N VAL A 402 -13.31 21.69 12.01
CA VAL A 402 -14.00 22.15 10.79
C VAL A 402 -14.89 21.07 10.16
N LYS A 403 -15.00 19.89 10.75
CA LYS A 403 -15.73 18.74 10.19
C LYS A 403 -17.21 19.01 9.89
N ASP A 404 -17.90 19.72 10.81
CA ASP A 404 -19.31 20.03 10.63
C ASP A 404 -19.52 21.07 9.51
N ASP A 405 -18.58 21.99 9.33
CA ASP A 405 -18.56 22.94 8.21
C ASP A 405 -18.23 22.21 6.89
N MET A 406 -17.35 21.20 6.92
CA MET A 406 -17.08 20.35 5.76
C MET A 406 -18.34 19.57 5.34
N GLU A 407 -19.08 18.99 6.29
CA GLU A 407 -20.36 18.32 6.02
C GLU A 407 -21.40 19.30 5.44
N ALA A 408 -21.52 20.49 6.03
CA ALA A 408 -22.42 21.53 5.54
C ALA A 408 -22.09 21.98 4.11
N ALA A 409 -20.80 22.08 3.77
CA ALA A 409 -20.34 22.41 2.43
C ALA A 409 -20.74 21.32 1.41
N LEU A 410 -20.53 20.03 1.75
CA LEU A 410 -20.96 18.94 0.85
C LEU A 410 -22.47 18.83 0.73
N ALA A 411 -23.21 19.10 1.80
CA ALA A 411 -24.67 19.13 1.76
C ALA A 411 -25.20 20.25 0.84
N ALA A 412 -24.56 21.42 0.84
CA ALA A 412 -24.88 22.51 -0.06
C ALA A 412 -24.59 22.16 -1.55
N LEU A 413 -23.54 21.42 -1.82
CA LEU A 413 -23.19 20.92 -3.17
C LEU A 413 -24.15 19.83 -3.63
N ALA A 414 -24.51 18.90 -2.74
CA ALA A 414 -25.45 17.81 -3.03
C ALA A 414 -26.86 18.32 -3.33
N GLY A 415 -27.28 19.38 -2.63
CA GLY A 415 -28.64 19.93 -2.69
C GLY A 415 -29.71 18.97 -2.19
N PRO A 416 -30.97 19.39 -2.20
CA PRO A 416 -32.10 18.51 -1.83
C PRO A 416 -32.13 17.23 -2.66
N PRO A 417 -32.49 16.07 -2.06
CA PRO A 417 -33.05 15.91 -0.71
C PRO A 417 -32.02 15.77 0.43
N TYR A 418 -30.71 15.79 0.15
CA TYR A 418 -29.69 15.65 1.16
C TYR A 418 -29.63 16.87 2.09
N LYS A 419 -29.42 16.62 3.37
CA LYS A 419 -29.23 17.65 4.42
C LYS A 419 -28.01 17.30 5.26
N ALA A 420 -27.26 18.32 5.67
CA ALA A 420 -26.16 18.16 6.60
C ALA A 420 -26.62 17.45 7.89
N ARG A 421 -25.78 16.59 8.40
CA ARG A 421 -25.99 15.80 9.63
C ARG A 421 -24.81 15.94 10.57
N PRO A 422 -24.96 15.67 11.88
CA PRO A 422 -23.82 15.51 12.76
C PRO A 422 -22.93 14.35 12.25
N VAL A 423 -21.63 14.60 12.13
CA VAL A 423 -20.67 13.60 11.65
C VAL A 423 -19.72 13.18 12.74
N GLY A 424 -19.57 11.85 12.91
CA GLY A 424 -18.43 11.27 13.61
C GLY A 424 -17.26 11.27 12.64
N PHE A 425 -16.13 11.84 13.06
CA PHE A 425 -14.95 11.96 12.22
C PHE A 425 -13.88 11.02 12.74
N ALA A 426 -13.67 9.94 12.05
CA ALA A 426 -12.57 9.02 12.31
C ALA A 426 -11.68 9.01 11.06
N LEU A 427 -10.51 9.63 11.17
CA LEU A 427 -9.47 9.44 10.16
C LEU A 427 -8.86 8.06 10.32
N PRO A 428 -8.35 7.45 9.23
CA PRO A 428 -7.54 6.25 9.35
C PRO A 428 -6.31 6.53 10.21
N ASP A 429 -5.87 5.51 10.95
CA ASP A 429 -4.55 5.59 11.57
C ASP A 429 -3.49 5.47 10.47
N PHE A 430 -2.54 6.39 10.44
CA PHE A 430 -1.40 6.32 9.54
C PHE A 430 -0.33 5.41 10.11
N ILE A 431 0.21 4.56 9.25
CA ILE A 431 1.22 3.59 9.63
C ILE A 431 2.40 3.62 8.64
N ASP A 432 3.60 3.51 9.20
CA ASP A 432 4.83 3.32 8.44
C ASP A 432 5.22 1.85 8.48
N ILE A 433 5.15 1.20 7.33
CA ILE A 433 5.43 -0.22 7.16
C ILE A 433 6.87 -0.51 7.59
N VAL A 434 7.04 -1.55 8.39
CA VAL A 434 8.30 -2.19 8.71
C VAL A 434 8.48 -3.44 7.86
N LEU A 435 7.40 -4.24 7.73
CA LEU A 435 7.42 -5.50 6.99
C LEU A 435 6.00 -5.95 6.62
N ASN A 436 5.81 -6.36 5.37
CA ASN A 436 4.64 -7.11 4.91
C ASN A 436 5.02 -8.56 4.57
N ALA A 437 4.09 -9.50 4.83
CA ALA A 437 4.27 -10.91 4.50
C ALA A 437 2.94 -11.59 4.12
N GLY A 438 3.02 -12.69 3.39
CA GLY A 438 1.86 -13.41 2.88
C GLY A 438 1.06 -12.55 1.91
N ASP A 439 -0.27 -12.57 2.03
CA ASP A 439 -1.16 -11.85 1.12
C ASP A 439 -1.00 -10.32 1.16
N SER A 440 -0.42 -9.76 2.23
CA SER A 440 -0.07 -8.33 2.31
C SER A 440 1.13 -7.93 1.46
N ARG A 441 1.92 -8.88 0.95
CA ARG A 441 3.12 -8.61 0.17
C ARG A 441 2.86 -8.82 -1.33
N SER A 442 2.91 -7.76 -2.11
CA SER A 442 2.71 -7.79 -3.55
C SER A 442 4.03 -7.85 -4.31
N ALA A 443 4.05 -8.52 -5.46
CA ALA A 443 5.22 -8.56 -6.36
C ALA A 443 5.58 -7.17 -6.89
N LEU A 444 4.57 -6.38 -7.23
CA LEU A 444 4.69 -5.04 -7.81
C LEU A 444 3.63 -4.13 -7.21
N GLY A 445 4.07 -2.99 -6.69
CA GLY A 445 3.21 -2.07 -5.97
C GLY A 445 2.89 -2.55 -4.54
N ALA A 446 1.99 -1.85 -3.88
CA ALA A 446 1.47 -2.20 -2.55
C ALA A 446 0.07 -1.63 -2.36
N THR A 447 -0.66 -2.20 -1.42
CA THR A 447 -1.89 -1.61 -0.88
C THR A 447 -1.52 -0.37 -0.07
N ILE A 448 -2.27 0.72 -0.23
CA ILE A 448 -2.04 1.99 0.49
C ILE A 448 -2.97 2.13 1.68
N GLY A 449 -4.15 1.53 1.64
CA GLY A 449 -5.14 1.57 2.72
C GLY A 449 -5.79 0.22 2.94
N GLN A 450 -6.21 -0.04 4.17
CA GLN A 450 -6.95 -1.24 4.54
C GLN A 450 -8.02 -0.92 5.56
N SER A 451 -9.24 -1.43 5.34
CA SER A 451 -10.33 -1.43 6.32
C SER A 451 -10.61 -2.88 6.72
N LEU A 452 -10.33 -3.25 7.96
CA LEU A 452 -10.39 -4.62 8.45
C LEU A 452 -11.11 -4.69 9.81
N PRO A 453 -11.54 -5.88 10.27
CA PRO A 453 -11.64 -7.15 9.51
C PRO A 453 -12.76 -7.11 8.47
N ASN A 454 -12.79 -8.09 7.56
CA ASN A 454 -13.85 -8.18 6.54
C ASN A 454 -15.10 -8.92 7.03
N TRP A 455 -15.04 -9.59 8.18
CA TRP A 455 -16.12 -10.42 8.72
C TRP A 455 -16.34 -10.22 10.22
N GLY A 456 -17.53 -10.60 10.65
CA GLY A 456 -17.91 -10.68 12.05
C GLY A 456 -18.29 -9.35 12.69
N PRO A 457 -18.62 -9.38 14.01
CA PRO A 457 -19.21 -8.24 14.71
C PRO A 457 -18.34 -6.97 14.73
N VAL A 458 -17.00 -7.12 14.63
CA VAL A 458 -16.09 -5.97 14.58
C VAL A 458 -16.19 -5.26 13.24
N ALA A 459 -16.28 -6.00 12.12
CA ALA A 459 -16.54 -5.45 10.79
C ALA A 459 -17.90 -4.75 10.74
N GLU A 460 -18.95 -5.38 11.26
CA GLU A 460 -20.30 -4.83 11.33
C GLU A 460 -20.38 -3.52 12.14
N SER A 461 -19.48 -3.34 13.11
CA SER A 461 -19.34 -2.11 13.90
C SER A 461 -18.38 -1.08 13.31
N GLY A 462 -18.03 -1.21 12.02
CA GLY A 462 -17.19 -0.27 11.26
C GLY A 462 -15.70 -0.59 11.25
N GLY A 463 -15.24 -1.70 11.86
CA GLY A 463 -13.85 -2.13 11.78
C GLY A 463 -12.82 -1.09 12.26
N ARG A 464 -11.66 -1.08 11.61
CA ARG A 464 -10.62 -0.04 11.73
C ARG A 464 -9.98 0.15 10.36
N THR A 465 -9.77 1.40 9.97
CA THR A 465 -9.08 1.77 8.73
C THR A 465 -7.67 2.26 9.04
N VAL A 466 -6.71 1.84 8.25
CA VAL A 466 -5.33 2.32 8.29
C VAL A 466 -4.87 2.75 6.91
N ALA A 467 -3.94 3.72 6.86
CA ALA A 467 -3.28 4.15 5.63
C ALA A 467 -1.77 4.03 5.77
N MET A 468 -1.11 3.46 4.76
CA MET A 468 0.33 3.20 4.73
C MET A 468 1.04 4.41 4.11
N THR A 469 1.82 5.13 4.92
CA THR A 469 2.36 6.44 4.54
C THR A 469 3.78 6.41 4.00
N ASN A 470 4.62 5.46 4.41
CA ASN A 470 6.02 5.38 3.98
C ASN A 470 6.26 4.58 2.69
N LEU A 471 5.22 3.96 2.14
CA LEU A 471 5.31 3.38 0.80
C LEU A 471 5.30 4.52 -0.23
N TYR A 472 6.16 4.44 -1.23
CA TYR A 472 6.34 5.48 -2.25
C TYR A 472 6.93 6.83 -1.77
N THR A 473 7.56 6.85 -0.58
CA THR A 473 8.24 8.06 -0.05
C THR A 473 9.76 7.97 -0.12
N ASP A 474 10.28 6.87 -0.62
CA ASP A 474 11.71 6.66 -0.83
C ASP A 474 12.20 7.32 -2.13
N PRO A 475 13.52 7.56 -2.27
CA PRO A 475 14.08 8.22 -3.45
C PRO A 475 13.82 7.50 -4.78
N ASP A 476 13.69 6.18 -4.78
CA ASP A 476 13.45 5.40 -6.01
C ASP A 476 11.99 5.52 -6.47
N SER A 477 11.04 5.56 -5.54
CA SER A 477 9.64 5.88 -5.84
C SER A 477 9.46 7.31 -6.33
N GLU A 478 10.15 8.26 -5.71
CA GLU A 478 10.15 9.66 -6.15
C GLU A 478 10.71 9.78 -7.56
N ALA A 479 11.87 9.17 -7.85
CA ALA A 479 12.48 9.18 -9.19
C ALA A 479 11.55 8.54 -10.24
N ALA A 480 10.85 7.44 -9.90
CA ALA A 480 9.86 6.82 -10.78
C ALA A 480 8.67 7.75 -11.04
N SER A 481 8.17 8.42 -10.01
CA SER A 481 7.08 9.40 -10.12
C SER A 481 7.47 10.59 -11.00
N ILE A 482 8.70 11.09 -10.86
CA ILE A 482 9.25 12.14 -11.71
C ILE A 482 9.34 11.68 -13.16
N GLU A 483 9.88 10.50 -13.42
CA GLU A 483 9.99 9.90 -14.76
C GLU A 483 8.61 9.76 -15.42
N GLN A 484 7.64 9.25 -14.68
CA GLN A 484 6.25 9.11 -15.13
C GLN A 484 5.62 10.47 -15.44
N ALA A 485 5.71 11.43 -14.52
CA ALA A 485 5.19 12.78 -14.70
C ALA A 485 5.78 13.44 -15.95
N ARG A 486 7.11 13.40 -16.10
CA ARG A 486 7.81 14.01 -17.24
C ARG A 486 7.49 13.35 -18.58
N SER A 487 7.00 12.12 -18.61
CA SER A 487 6.58 11.43 -19.84
C SER A 487 5.23 11.90 -20.38
N VAL A 488 4.37 12.46 -19.51
CA VAL A 488 2.98 12.82 -19.85
C VAL A 488 2.67 14.31 -19.69
N MET A 489 3.39 15.04 -18.82
CA MET A 489 3.19 16.46 -18.57
C MET A 489 4.06 17.33 -19.48
N CYS A 490 3.56 18.50 -19.85
CA CYS A 490 4.37 19.56 -20.45
C CYS A 490 5.38 20.09 -19.44
N LYS A 491 6.50 20.63 -19.93
CA LYS A 491 7.60 21.07 -19.06
C LYS A 491 7.15 22.07 -18.00
N ALA A 492 6.32 23.04 -18.38
CA ALA A 492 5.83 24.08 -17.48
C ALA A 492 5.02 23.53 -16.31
N THR A 493 4.24 22.45 -16.50
CA THR A 493 3.50 21.79 -15.43
C THR A 493 4.40 20.82 -14.65
N ALA A 494 5.22 20.01 -15.32
CA ALA A 494 6.11 19.05 -14.67
C ALA A 494 7.09 19.72 -13.69
N ASP A 495 7.65 20.87 -14.06
CA ASP A 495 8.60 21.62 -13.22
C ASP A 495 7.95 22.28 -11.98
N ARG A 496 6.61 22.34 -11.92
CA ARG A 496 5.86 22.84 -10.75
C ARG A 496 5.43 21.74 -9.79
N VAL A 497 5.57 20.47 -10.16
CA VAL A 497 5.17 19.36 -9.30
C VAL A 497 6.15 19.27 -8.12
N ASP A 498 5.65 19.48 -6.92
CA ASP A 498 6.37 19.12 -5.70
C ASP A 498 6.09 17.64 -5.39
N HIS A 499 7.14 16.81 -5.41
CA HIS A 499 7.05 15.38 -5.17
C HIS A 499 7.09 15.02 -3.68
N ALA A 500 7.10 15.99 -2.77
CA ALA A 500 7.12 15.74 -1.34
C ALA A 500 5.94 14.83 -0.90
N PRO A 501 6.21 13.81 -0.08
CA PRO A 501 5.20 12.82 0.35
C PRO A 501 3.97 13.43 1.03
N ARG A 502 4.13 14.55 1.73
CA ARG A 502 3.05 15.24 2.46
C ARG A 502 1.81 15.56 1.59
N PHE A 503 1.99 15.82 0.29
CA PHE A 503 0.85 16.14 -0.59
C PHE A 503 0.04 14.90 -0.96
N MET A 504 0.69 13.75 -1.09
CA MET A 504 0.02 12.48 -1.28
C MET A 504 -0.72 12.07 -0.01
N THR A 505 -0.10 12.28 1.16
CA THR A 505 -0.74 12.07 2.46
C THR A 505 -1.96 12.97 2.63
N LEU A 506 -1.88 14.25 2.28
CA LEU A 506 -3.01 15.18 2.34
C LEU A 506 -4.19 14.71 1.49
N SER A 507 -3.96 14.33 0.23
CA SER A 507 -5.02 13.81 -0.65
C SER A 507 -5.68 12.56 -0.03
N THR A 508 -4.89 11.62 0.48
CA THR A 508 -5.40 10.41 1.15
C THR A 508 -6.23 10.75 2.39
N VAL A 509 -5.76 11.67 3.25
CA VAL A 509 -6.51 12.13 4.43
C VAL A 509 -7.86 12.68 4.06
N LEU A 510 -7.91 13.56 3.06
CA LEU A 510 -9.14 14.20 2.63
C LEU A 510 -10.10 13.19 1.96
N HIS A 511 -9.57 12.22 1.23
CA HIS A 511 -10.33 11.12 0.64
C HIS A 511 -11.02 10.27 1.71
N GLU A 512 -10.25 9.80 2.70
CA GLU A 512 -10.78 8.97 3.79
C GLU A 512 -11.75 9.74 4.70
N ALA A 513 -11.45 11.01 4.98
CA ALA A 513 -12.39 11.88 5.68
C ALA A 513 -13.73 11.98 4.93
N ALA A 514 -13.66 12.11 3.62
CA ALA A 514 -14.82 12.28 2.76
C ALA A 514 -15.71 11.03 2.67
N HIS A 515 -15.22 9.83 2.98
CA HIS A 515 -16.09 8.65 3.11
C HIS A 515 -17.15 8.85 4.19
N ASN A 516 -16.84 9.60 5.24
CA ASN A 516 -17.74 9.88 6.36
C ASN A 516 -18.61 11.12 6.15
N LEU A 517 -18.41 11.87 5.06
CA LEU A 517 -19.07 13.14 4.78
C LEU A 517 -20.00 13.05 3.57
N GLY A 518 -20.98 13.98 3.51
CA GLY A 518 -21.96 14.05 2.43
C GLY A 518 -22.86 12.81 2.39
N PRO A 519 -23.44 12.46 1.23
CA PRO A 519 -24.23 11.23 1.07
C PRO A 519 -23.31 10.01 1.11
N ALA A 520 -22.93 9.63 2.35
CA ALA A 520 -22.02 8.54 2.67
C ALA A 520 -22.64 7.16 2.35
N HIS A 521 -21.93 6.10 2.65
CA HIS A 521 -22.34 4.74 2.27
C HIS A 521 -23.65 4.30 2.96
N GLU A 522 -23.94 4.76 4.18
CA GLU A 522 -25.19 4.46 4.90
C GLU A 522 -26.39 5.31 4.42
N TYR A 523 -26.15 6.33 3.58
CA TYR A 523 -27.22 7.17 3.05
C TYR A 523 -28.16 6.36 2.15
N LYS A 524 -29.45 6.48 2.39
CA LYS A 524 -30.49 5.77 1.65
C LYS A 524 -31.35 6.74 0.84
N VAL A 525 -31.56 6.42 -0.43
CA VAL A 525 -32.50 7.11 -1.30
C VAL A 525 -33.81 6.30 -1.32
N ASP A 526 -34.89 6.89 -0.85
CA ASP A 526 -36.21 6.21 -0.76
C ASP A 526 -36.12 4.85 -0.03
N GLY A 527 -35.31 4.80 1.04
CA GLY A 527 -35.10 3.60 1.84
C GLY A 527 -34.15 2.57 1.23
N LYS A 528 -33.62 2.79 0.03
CA LYS A 528 -32.70 1.88 -0.68
C LYS A 528 -31.23 2.29 -0.46
N THR A 529 -30.36 1.31 -0.26
CA THR A 529 -28.91 1.53 -0.22
C THR A 529 -28.35 1.87 -1.59
N ALA A 530 -27.13 2.45 -1.64
CA ALA A 530 -26.43 2.74 -2.89
C ALA A 530 -26.29 1.49 -3.79
N GLY A 531 -25.98 0.33 -3.20
CA GLY A 531 -25.92 -0.95 -3.93
C GLY A 531 -27.24 -1.36 -4.58
N GLN A 532 -28.38 -1.08 -3.91
CA GLN A 532 -29.71 -1.35 -4.45
C GLN A 532 -30.13 -0.35 -5.54
N VAL A 533 -29.66 0.91 -5.45
CA VAL A 533 -29.99 1.97 -6.42
C VAL A 533 -29.14 1.85 -7.67
N PHE A 534 -27.80 1.76 -7.52
CA PHE A 534 -26.86 1.83 -8.63
C PHE A 534 -26.38 0.47 -9.14
N GLY A 535 -26.50 -0.60 -8.32
CA GLY A 535 -25.91 -1.90 -8.58
C GLY A 535 -24.44 -1.94 -8.12
N GLY A 536 -23.94 -3.15 -7.77
CA GLY A 536 -22.67 -3.33 -7.08
C GLY A 536 -21.46 -2.57 -7.65
N PRO A 537 -21.00 -2.84 -8.89
CA PRO A 537 -19.80 -2.19 -9.43
C PRO A 537 -19.93 -0.67 -9.58
N LEU A 538 -21.10 -0.18 -10.03
CA LEU A 538 -21.32 1.25 -10.19
C LEU A 538 -21.44 1.96 -8.84
N ALA A 539 -22.06 1.31 -7.85
CA ALA A 539 -22.15 1.85 -6.49
C ALA A 539 -20.77 2.04 -5.87
N SER A 540 -19.87 1.06 -6.03
CA SER A 540 -18.48 1.13 -5.57
C SER A 540 -17.72 2.26 -6.27
N THR A 541 -17.80 2.35 -7.60
CA THR A 541 -17.15 3.44 -8.36
C THR A 541 -17.66 4.82 -7.92
N LEU A 542 -18.97 4.95 -7.65
CA LEU A 542 -19.54 6.23 -7.20
C LEU A 542 -19.15 6.59 -5.76
N GLU A 543 -18.94 5.63 -4.89
CA GLU A 543 -18.46 5.91 -3.52
C GLU A 543 -17.04 6.48 -3.56
N GLU A 544 -16.15 5.81 -4.28
CA GLU A 544 -14.78 6.26 -4.45
C GLU A 544 -14.70 7.61 -5.22
N LEU A 545 -15.54 7.76 -6.26
CA LEU A 545 -15.64 9.03 -7.00
C LEU A 545 -16.10 10.17 -6.09
N LYS A 546 -17.06 9.93 -5.19
CA LYS A 546 -17.53 10.91 -4.22
C LYS A 546 -16.42 11.31 -3.26
N ALA A 547 -15.71 10.33 -2.69
CA ALA A 547 -14.64 10.57 -1.74
C ALA A 547 -13.48 11.36 -2.38
N GLN A 548 -12.98 10.93 -3.53
CA GLN A 548 -11.88 11.63 -4.21
C GLN A 548 -12.31 13.01 -4.75
N THR A 549 -13.57 13.18 -5.21
CA THR A 549 -14.04 14.50 -5.64
C THR A 549 -14.17 15.47 -4.48
N ALA A 550 -14.58 14.99 -3.30
CA ALA A 550 -14.56 15.79 -2.08
C ALA A 550 -13.12 16.17 -1.67
N ALA A 551 -12.16 15.26 -1.79
CA ALA A 551 -10.75 15.57 -1.51
C ALA A 551 -10.23 16.71 -2.39
N LEU A 552 -10.49 16.67 -3.69
CA LEU A 552 -10.14 17.75 -4.62
C LEU A 552 -10.79 19.08 -4.22
N TYR A 553 -12.06 19.05 -3.82
CA TYR A 553 -12.80 20.24 -3.38
C TYR A 553 -12.26 20.81 -2.07
N PHE A 554 -11.97 19.94 -1.10
CA PHE A 554 -11.54 20.39 0.22
C PHE A 554 -10.13 20.98 0.23
N SER A 555 -9.27 20.67 -0.71
CA SER A 555 -7.95 21.31 -0.81
C SER A 555 -8.08 22.84 -0.91
N ASP A 556 -8.89 23.35 -1.83
CA ASP A 556 -9.15 24.79 -1.97
C ASP A 556 -10.03 25.35 -0.85
N TRP A 557 -11.03 24.58 -0.42
CA TRP A 557 -11.96 24.98 0.63
C TRP A 557 -11.25 25.20 1.98
N LEU A 558 -10.29 24.34 2.34
CA LEU A 558 -9.46 24.45 3.54
C LEU A 558 -8.43 25.58 3.41
N ALA A 559 -7.86 25.79 2.21
CA ALA A 559 -6.96 26.90 1.95
C ALA A 559 -7.67 28.26 2.09
N ALA A 560 -8.92 28.37 1.64
CA ALA A 560 -9.73 29.58 1.81
C ALA A 560 -10.03 29.91 3.28
N ARG A 561 -9.92 28.92 4.19
CA ARG A 561 -10.13 29.04 5.64
C ARG A 561 -8.85 29.13 6.44
N GLY A 562 -7.70 29.11 5.78
CA GLY A 562 -6.39 29.18 6.45
C GLY A 562 -5.99 27.90 7.19
N VAL A 563 -6.69 26.77 6.97
CA VAL A 563 -6.30 25.45 7.51
C VAL A 563 -5.13 24.86 6.70
N LEU A 564 -5.10 25.16 5.39
CA LEU A 564 -4.00 24.87 4.47
C LEU A 564 -3.42 26.16 3.91
N SER A 565 -2.18 26.12 3.43
CA SER A 565 -1.67 27.19 2.58
C SER A 565 -2.22 27.05 1.15
N LYS A 566 -2.25 28.14 0.37
CA LYS A 566 -2.62 28.09 -1.04
C LYS A 566 -1.62 27.27 -1.85
N GLU A 567 -0.36 27.30 -1.46
CA GLU A 567 0.71 26.51 -2.08
C GLU A 567 0.49 25.01 -1.85
N ASP A 568 0.14 24.59 -0.63
CA ASP A 568 -0.19 23.20 -0.34
C ASP A 568 -1.40 22.72 -1.17
N ALA A 569 -2.43 23.54 -1.32
CA ALA A 569 -3.59 23.21 -2.16
C ALA A 569 -3.18 23.05 -3.63
N HIS A 570 -2.37 23.95 -4.18
CA HIS A 570 -1.90 23.88 -5.58
C HIS A 570 -1.01 22.66 -5.84
N ASN A 571 -0.12 22.32 -4.90
CA ASN A 571 0.72 21.14 -5.01
C ASN A 571 -0.11 19.85 -4.89
N SER A 572 -1.11 19.83 -4.01
CA SER A 572 -2.06 18.73 -3.90
C SER A 572 -2.78 18.48 -5.24
N HIS A 573 -3.27 19.52 -5.92
CA HIS A 573 -3.92 19.39 -7.24
C HIS A 573 -3.03 18.67 -8.26
N LEU A 574 -1.76 19.03 -8.37
CA LEU A 574 -0.82 18.42 -9.31
C LEU A 574 -0.52 16.96 -8.93
N ARG A 575 -0.41 16.67 -7.63
CA ARG A 575 -0.24 15.29 -7.13
C ARG A 575 -1.47 14.43 -7.39
N ASP A 576 -2.67 14.99 -7.24
CA ASP A 576 -3.93 14.31 -7.56
C ASP A 576 -4.06 13.98 -9.05
N VAL A 577 -3.60 14.85 -9.95
CA VAL A 577 -3.52 14.55 -11.38
C VAL A 577 -2.59 13.36 -11.65
N LEU A 578 -1.39 13.34 -11.03
CA LEU A 578 -0.45 12.23 -11.18
C LEU A 578 -1.01 10.92 -10.59
N TRP A 579 -1.65 10.98 -9.43
CA TRP A 579 -2.34 9.86 -8.83
C TRP A 579 -3.42 9.30 -9.78
N ALA A 580 -4.24 10.16 -10.35
CA ALA A 580 -5.27 9.77 -11.31
C ALA A 580 -4.68 9.14 -12.58
N PHE A 581 -3.56 9.67 -13.10
CA PHE A 581 -2.87 9.10 -14.26
C PHE A 581 -2.33 7.70 -13.97
N GLY A 582 -1.81 7.46 -12.75
CA GLY A 582 -1.38 6.13 -12.30
C GLY A 582 -2.53 5.10 -12.30
N HIS A 583 -3.72 5.52 -11.86
CA HIS A 583 -4.91 4.67 -11.89
C HIS A 583 -5.44 4.45 -13.32
N ILE A 584 -5.47 5.48 -14.17
CA ILE A 584 -5.82 5.35 -15.59
C ILE A 584 -4.87 4.34 -16.28
N ALA A 585 -3.57 4.44 -15.99
CA ALA A 585 -2.56 3.55 -16.56
C ALA A 585 -2.71 2.07 -16.14
N SER A 586 -3.48 1.81 -15.09
CA SER A 586 -3.81 0.45 -14.64
C SER A 586 -4.95 -0.21 -15.45
N GLY A 587 -5.56 0.52 -16.39
CA GLY A 587 -6.70 0.05 -17.21
C GLY A 587 -8.04 0.11 -16.47
N MET A 588 -9.14 0.18 -17.22
CA MET A 588 -10.49 0.42 -16.69
C MET A 588 -11.17 -0.82 -16.11
N VAL A 589 -10.68 -2.00 -16.47
CA VAL A 589 -11.21 -3.30 -16.03
C VAL A 589 -10.07 -4.26 -15.65
N ASP A 590 -10.38 -5.25 -14.85
CA ASP A 590 -9.44 -6.33 -14.51
C ASP A 590 -9.38 -7.41 -15.60
N SER A 591 -8.57 -8.46 -15.39
CA SER A 591 -8.42 -9.59 -16.33
C SER A 591 -9.69 -10.41 -16.57
N GLN A 592 -10.71 -10.23 -15.72
CA GLN A 592 -12.02 -10.87 -15.84
C GLN A 592 -13.09 -9.92 -16.42
N GLY A 593 -12.69 -8.72 -16.86
CA GLY A 593 -13.60 -7.70 -17.39
C GLY A 593 -14.40 -6.95 -16.32
N ARG A 594 -14.08 -7.11 -15.04
CA ARG A 594 -14.77 -6.39 -13.95
C ARG A 594 -14.24 -4.96 -13.84
N PRO A 595 -15.12 -3.96 -13.58
CA PRO A 595 -14.72 -2.57 -13.38
C PRO A 595 -13.68 -2.41 -12.26
N LYS A 596 -12.67 -1.57 -12.49
CA LYS A 596 -11.74 -1.11 -11.46
C LYS A 596 -12.21 0.27 -10.96
N PRO A 597 -12.77 0.40 -9.75
CA PRO A 597 -13.39 1.63 -9.27
C PRO A 597 -12.45 2.84 -9.33
N TYR A 598 -11.23 2.73 -8.84
CA TYR A 598 -10.24 3.83 -8.83
C TYR A 598 -9.82 4.26 -10.25
N SER A 599 -9.64 3.32 -11.16
CA SER A 599 -9.32 3.66 -12.56
C SER A 599 -10.47 4.37 -13.26
N GLN A 600 -11.72 3.93 -13.01
CA GLN A 600 -12.90 4.57 -13.59
C GLN A 600 -13.17 5.95 -13.00
N LEU A 601 -13.07 6.12 -11.67
CA LEU A 601 -13.20 7.45 -11.07
C LEU A 601 -12.15 8.43 -11.60
N ALA A 602 -10.89 7.99 -11.72
CA ALA A 602 -9.81 8.81 -12.25
C ALA A 602 -10.08 9.23 -13.71
N ALA A 603 -10.59 8.32 -14.53
CA ALA A 603 -10.98 8.63 -15.91
C ALA A 603 -12.13 9.64 -15.96
N ILE A 604 -13.11 9.54 -15.07
CA ILE A 604 -14.24 10.49 -14.95
C ILE A 604 -13.70 11.87 -14.54
N GLN A 605 -12.93 11.96 -13.48
CA GLN A 605 -12.42 13.23 -12.96
C GLN A 605 -11.53 13.95 -13.99
N MET A 606 -10.53 13.26 -14.54
CA MET A 606 -9.59 13.84 -15.49
C MET A 606 -10.29 14.19 -16.82
N GLY A 607 -11.23 13.37 -17.26
CA GLY A 607 -12.06 13.65 -18.44
C GLY A 607 -12.93 14.89 -18.26
N PHE A 608 -13.55 15.03 -17.10
CA PHE A 608 -14.34 16.21 -16.73
C PHE A 608 -13.47 17.48 -16.70
N LEU A 609 -12.33 17.42 -16.01
CA LEU A 609 -11.36 18.54 -15.95
C LEU A 609 -10.82 18.89 -17.33
N ASN A 610 -10.63 17.91 -18.21
CA ASN A 610 -10.25 18.14 -19.59
C ASN A 610 -11.35 18.88 -20.39
N GLN A 611 -12.63 18.54 -20.23
CA GLN A 611 -13.75 19.24 -20.87
C GLN A 611 -13.87 20.69 -20.38
N ARG A 612 -13.52 20.97 -19.14
CA ARG A 612 -13.55 22.32 -18.54
C ARG A 612 -12.27 23.13 -18.80
N GLY A 613 -11.31 22.56 -19.53
CA GLY A 613 -10.06 23.25 -19.88
C GLY A 613 -9.16 23.50 -18.68
N VAL A 614 -9.29 22.70 -17.62
CA VAL A 614 -8.34 22.63 -16.51
C VAL A 614 -7.16 21.75 -16.90
N LEU A 615 -7.44 20.55 -17.39
CA LEU A 615 -6.45 19.65 -17.96
C LEU A 615 -6.41 19.86 -19.48
N ILE A 616 -5.31 20.42 -19.99
CA ILE A 616 -5.18 20.85 -21.39
C ILE A 616 -4.22 19.89 -22.12
N TRP A 617 -4.64 19.35 -23.25
CA TRP A 617 -3.78 18.55 -24.12
C TRP A 617 -3.16 19.39 -25.22
N ASN A 618 -1.83 19.52 -25.22
CA ASN A 618 -1.03 20.21 -26.22
C ASN A 618 -0.44 19.15 -27.18
N ALA A 619 -1.06 18.98 -28.34
CA ALA A 619 -0.74 17.88 -29.26
C ALA A 619 0.65 17.94 -29.87
N ASP A 620 1.14 19.15 -30.12
CA ASP A 620 2.38 19.43 -30.86
C ASP A 620 3.57 19.79 -29.95
N GLU A 621 3.32 19.96 -28.64
CA GLU A 621 4.33 20.26 -27.64
C GLU A 621 5.03 18.99 -27.15
N LYS A 622 6.35 19.10 -26.91
CA LYS A 622 7.10 18.00 -26.30
C LYS A 622 6.81 17.89 -24.81
N ALA A 623 6.61 16.67 -24.34
CA ALA A 623 6.57 16.38 -22.93
C ALA A 623 7.89 16.75 -22.23
N ALA A 624 7.85 16.90 -20.91
CA ALA A 624 8.98 17.35 -20.10
C ALA A 624 10.22 16.42 -20.18
N ASN A 625 10.05 15.17 -20.64
CA ASN A 625 11.17 14.27 -20.91
C ASN A 625 11.93 14.59 -22.22
N GLY A 626 11.45 15.56 -23.03
CA GLY A 626 12.07 16.00 -24.28
C GLY A 626 11.93 15.03 -25.47
N ALA A 627 11.34 13.86 -25.27
CA ALA A 627 11.25 12.80 -26.28
C ALA A 627 9.81 12.60 -26.83
N ASP A 628 8.83 12.57 -25.97
CA ASP A 628 7.43 12.32 -26.33
C ASP A 628 6.77 13.59 -26.89
N ILE A 629 5.97 13.45 -27.96
CA ILE A 629 5.20 14.55 -28.55
C ILE A 629 3.75 14.46 -28.07
N GLY A 630 3.18 15.61 -27.70
CA GLY A 630 1.91 15.73 -27.00
C GLY A 630 2.07 15.60 -25.49
N CYS A 631 1.52 16.54 -24.73
CA CYS A 631 1.62 16.57 -23.28
C CYS A 631 0.42 17.28 -22.64
N PHE A 632 0.26 17.09 -21.33
CA PHE A 632 -0.77 17.76 -20.55
C PHE A 632 -0.22 18.95 -19.78
N ASP A 633 -0.94 20.07 -19.85
CA ASP A 633 -0.83 21.19 -18.92
C ASP A 633 -2.01 21.24 -17.96
N VAL A 634 -1.81 21.91 -16.80
CA VAL A 634 -2.83 22.15 -15.80
C VAL A 634 -3.02 23.65 -15.57
N ASP A 635 -4.21 24.16 -15.91
CA ASP A 635 -4.66 25.51 -15.59
C ASP A 635 -5.27 25.54 -14.19
N GLN A 636 -4.42 25.81 -13.19
CA GLN A 636 -4.84 25.84 -11.80
C GLN A 636 -5.83 26.97 -11.47
N ALA A 637 -5.88 28.04 -12.30
CA ALA A 637 -6.82 29.12 -12.07
C ALA A 637 -8.28 28.69 -12.30
N LYS A 638 -8.49 27.71 -13.18
CA LYS A 638 -9.83 27.14 -13.46
C LYS A 638 -10.20 26.01 -12.53
N TRP A 639 -9.24 25.48 -11.76
CA TRP A 639 -9.44 24.28 -10.91
C TRP A 639 -10.59 24.42 -9.93
N PRO A 640 -10.68 25.47 -9.06
CA PRO A 640 -11.72 25.55 -8.04
C PRO A 640 -13.14 25.52 -8.62
N ALA A 641 -13.38 26.29 -9.69
CA ALA A 641 -14.70 26.35 -10.32
C ALA A 641 -15.11 25.02 -10.99
N ALA A 642 -14.18 24.36 -11.67
CA ALA A 642 -14.44 23.09 -12.32
C ALA A 642 -14.64 21.95 -11.31
N VAL A 643 -13.89 21.93 -10.22
CA VAL A 643 -14.06 20.94 -9.14
C VAL A 643 -15.36 21.17 -8.39
N GLU A 644 -15.78 22.41 -8.14
CA GLU A 644 -17.08 22.69 -7.55
C GLU A 644 -18.23 22.20 -8.44
N GLU A 645 -18.15 22.42 -9.77
CA GLU A 645 -19.14 21.91 -10.72
C GLU A 645 -19.19 20.38 -10.73
N MET A 646 -18.03 19.72 -10.76
CA MET A 646 -17.91 18.26 -10.67
C MET A 646 -18.50 17.74 -9.35
N SER A 647 -18.25 18.43 -8.25
CA SER A 647 -18.79 18.09 -6.92
C SER A 647 -20.32 18.16 -6.92
N ARG A 648 -20.92 19.21 -7.48
CA ARG A 648 -22.38 19.31 -7.64
C ARG A 648 -22.95 18.16 -8.47
N LEU A 649 -22.28 17.75 -9.53
CA LEU A 649 -22.69 16.61 -10.34
C LEU A 649 -22.64 15.32 -9.52
N VAL A 650 -21.50 14.99 -8.92
CA VAL A 650 -21.25 13.71 -8.24
C VAL A 650 -22.11 13.57 -6.98
N PHE A 651 -22.14 14.59 -6.11
CA PHE A 651 -22.96 14.55 -4.90
C PHE A 651 -24.45 14.59 -5.24
N GLY A 652 -24.83 15.31 -6.29
CA GLY A 652 -26.21 15.32 -6.80
C GLY A 652 -26.68 13.96 -7.31
N ILE A 653 -25.83 13.22 -8.03
CA ILE A 653 -26.11 11.84 -8.45
C ILE A 653 -26.38 10.96 -7.21
N LYS A 654 -25.48 10.98 -6.23
CA LYS A 654 -25.63 10.14 -5.04
C LYS A 654 -26.83 10.52 -4.18
N SER A 655 -27.05 11.83 -3.96
CA SER A 655 -28.14 12.31 -3.08
C SER A 655 -29.52 12.02 -3.64
N ARG A 656 -29.69 12.03 -4.96
CA ARG A 656 -30.95 11.76 -5.63
C ARG A 656 -31.12 10.32 -6.10
N GLY A 657 -30.06 9.51 -6.05
CA GLY A 657 -30.11 8.16 -6.60
C GLY A 657 -30.26 8.13 -8.13
N ASP A 658 -29.70 9.12 -8.82
CA ASP A 658 -29.85 9.26 -10.28
C ASP A 658 -28.94 8.29 -11.02
N ARG A 659 -29.43 7.05 -11.13
CA ARG A 659 -28.70 5.98 -11.82
C ARG A 659 -28.45 6.28 -13.29
N ALA A 660 -29.43 6.88 -13.98
CA ALA A 660 -29.30 7.17 -15.42
C ALA A 660 -28.19 8.20 -15.67
N LEU A 661 -28.08 9.24 -14.82
CA LEU A 661 -27.02 10.23 -14.90
C LEU A 661 -25.65 9.61 -14.51
N ALA A 662 -25.62 8.70 -13.54
CA ALA A 662 -24.41 7.97 -13.15
C ALA A 662 -23.87 7.12 -14.32
N GLU A 663 -24.74 6.34 -14.96
CA GLU A 663 -24.39 5.51 -16.13
C GLU A 663 -23.92 6.40 -17.30
N LYS A 664 -24.64 7.48 -17.58
CA LYS A 664 -24.23 8.44 -18.62
C LYS A 664 -22.85 9.04 -18.36
N THR A 665 -22.57 9.45 -17.12
CA THR A 665 -21.28 10.03 -16.73
C THR A 665 -20.15 9.01 -16.89
N ARG A 666 -20.37 7.77 -16.43
CA ARG A 666 -19.41 6.69 -16.65
C ARG A 666 -19.19 6.44 -18.14
N ASP A 667 -20.26 6.32 -18.92
CA ASP A 667 -20.17 5.97 -20.35
C ASP A 667 -19.45 7.07 -21.14
N GLU A 668 -19.65 8.32 -20.79
CA GLU A 668 -18.99 9.45 -21.43
C GLU A 668 -17.45 9.42 -21.24
N PHE A 669 -16.97 9.11 -20.03
CA PHE A 669 -15.55 9.25 -19.71
C PHE A 669 -14.78 7.92 -19.65
N VAL A 670 -15.48 6.79 -19.46
CA VAL A 670 -14.85 5.47 -19.30
C VAL A 670 -15.00 4.62 -20.56
N THR A 671 -16.21 4.47 -21.10
CA THR A 671 -16.48 3.56 -22.23
C THR A 671 -16.62 4.27 -23.57
N GLY A 672 -16.86 5.56 -23.58
CA GLY A 672 -17.07 6.34 -24.81
C GLY A 672 -15.81 6.47 -25.66
N GLY A 673 -15.96 6.33 -26.99
CA GLY A 673 -14.92 6.53 -27.99
C GLY A 673 -14.69 8.02 -28.30
N THR A 674 -14.32 8.79 -27.29
CA THR A 674 -14.05 10.24 -27.38
C THR A 674 -12.55 10.52 -27.50
N LYS A 675 -12.18 11.75 -27.86
CA LYS A 675 -10.77 12.22 -27.80
C LYS A 675 -10.13 11.98 -26.43
N TRP A 676 -10.93 11.90 -25.37
CA TRP A 676 -10.45 11.54 -24.04
C TRP A 676 -9.99 10.09 -23.97
N ALA A 677 -10.66 9.16 -24.66
CA ALA A 677 -10.21 7.76 -24.73
C ALA A 677 -8.83 7.62 -25.35
N ASP A 678 -8.55 8.36 -26.45
CA ASP A 678 -7.23 8.38 -27.08
C ASP A 678 -6.15 8.89 -26.11
N ARG A 679 -6.46 9.94 -25.35
CA ARG A 679 -5.56 10.52 -24.35
C ARG A 679 -5.28 9.59 -23.18
N ARG A 680 -6.29 8.83 -22.73
CA ARG A 680 -6.10 7.75 -21.73
C ARG A 680 -5.14 6.68 -22.23
N GLY A 681 -5.23 6.30 -23.50
CA GLY A 681 -4.29 5.38 -24.14
C GLY A 681 -2.86 5.90 -24.15
N VAL A 682 -2.65 7.19 -24.36
CA VAL A 682 -1.33 7.83 -24.27
C VAL A 682 -0.80 7.79 -22.83
N ILE A 683 -1.63 8.12 -21.85
CA ILE A 683 -1.25 8.04 -20.43
C ILE A 683 -0.83 6.60 -20.08
N GLU A 684 -1.64 5.60 -20.41
CA GLU A 684 -1.37 4.20 -20.16
C GLU A 684 -0.04 3.76 -20.78
N GLN A 685 0.16 4.00 -22.05
CA GLN A 685 1.37 3.62 -22.78
C GLN A 685 2.63 4.23 -22.18
N ARG A 686 2.60 5.51 -21.82
CA ARG A 686 3.80 6.23 -21.36
C ARG A 686 4.09 5.93 -19.89
N TRP A 687 3.06 5.90 -19.05
CA TRP A 687 3.19 5.59 -17.62
C TRP A 687 3.79 4.22 -17.36
N GLN A 688 3.38 3.23 -18.17
CA GLN A 688 3.87 1.85 -18.04
C GLN A 688 5.29 1.63 -18.58
N ARG A 689 5.98 2.66 -19.07
CA ARG A 689 7.40 2.55 -19.45
C ARG A 689 8.30 2.50 -18.22
N ALA A 690 7.99 3.27 -17.20
CA ALA A 690 8.72 3.24 -15.94
C ALA A 690 8.44 1.94 -15.18
N PRO A 691 9.46 1.27 -14.64
CA PRO A 691 9.26 0.09 -13.79
C PRO A 691 8.42 0.43 -12.57
N ARG A 692 7.54 -0.50 -12.16
CA ARG A 692 6.76 -0.36 -10.94
C ARG A 692 7.63 -0.60 -9.71
N ALA A 693 7.30 0.02 -8.57
CA ALA A 693 7.95 -0.29 -7.31
C ALA A 693 7.80 -1.78 -6.98
N SER A 694 8.90 -2.40 -6.56
CA SER A 694 8.96 -3.75 -6.01
C SER A 694 9.59 -3.63 -4.63
N PHE A 695 8.75 -3.60 -3.59
CA PHE A 695 9.18 -3.26 -2.24
C PHE A 695 10.03 -4.37 -1.63
N VAL A 696 11.18 -3.96 -1.07
CA VAL A 696 12.07 -4.77 -0.24
C VAL A 696 12.24 -4.08 1.11
N TYR A 697 12.43 -4.86 2.17
CA TYR A 697 12.42 -4.36 3.54
C TYR A 697 13.79 -4.52 4.18
N ALA A 698 14.31 -3.47 4.83
CA ALA A 698 15.49 -3.55 5.69
C ALA A 698 15.11 -3.10 7.11
N ILE A 699 15.47 -3.91 8.09
CA ILE A 699 15.18 -3.71 9.52
C ILE A 699 16.52 -3.67 10.24
N GLU A 700 16.91 -2.50 10.75
CA GLU A 700 18.24 -2.20 11.30
C GLU A 700 18.18 -1.69 12.73
#